data_f4b6d1af3cb508c79e16a08ca9d519e9
#
_entry.id   f4b6d1af3cb508c79e16a08ca9d519e9
#
_cell.length_a   1.000
_cell.length_b   1.000
_cell.length_c   1.000
_cell.angle_alpha   90.00
_cell.angle_beta   90.00
_cell.angle_gamma   90.00
#
_symmetry.space_group_name_H-M   'P 1'
#
loop_
_entity.id
_entity.type
_entity.pdbx_description
1 polymer ?
#
loop_
_entity_poly.entity_id
_entity_poly.type
_entity_poly.pdbx_seq_one_letter_code
_entity_poly.pdbx_strand_id
1 'polypeptide(L)'
;HMLLLTATPHSGNEDSFFSILSLLDKSFINLKGKTVNANDPLRRKLAQHFIQRKRADLDKEWNQDADSGKTYFPTKEVAEVTYNLNAEWENFFELIKDYCINLISESQNADSKITPIIWYSILALYRCVSSSPFSALSAINNRIAQNEKLDEEDSKSSIEEDDVENESDTESQLQLQNNSELQQILEHLKSLIDSGKDPKYSTLKNTLKSLIQDGFSPIVFCRFIATAKYLEEMINKDFKKSGAEILCITGDMSPEDRRYLIENLPFDKQHILIATDCLSEGINLQEHFDAIVHYDLSWNPTRHEQREGRVDRFGQNSPLVKSVMLYGANNPIDGLILNVILRKSESIKKQLGVTVPVPENDSKINEALVKAALFKKSSSSKIKKKGYMVDLFEGLEIEDDNQQSLDVFNIEWTNASEKIKAFRSIFSQRAIHPDEVYSLYKKQNQSLGGHQDLEFFCRNCSHLLGATLFQSKKSKNVFSLRISDYKDKNLQKSLKDLCSTDLLYLNFDKLNRNDPYISSLSEFFSESAITSESELICRSAACISSDVNKYSVIYLLRIRYLIERRINNRLVNTILTEEILPVGKIGKKNSEYIVGTDVNKLLVAKSSSNIDKQFATTCLLKAQEDYINFESSILNEILAKREQEVKEEFLAVRSFSNNGYVDSVKVCRPIDLIGLYVLLPDED
;
A
#
# COMPACT_ATOMS: atom_id res chain seq x y z
N HIS A 1 -11.68 -4.96 19.89
CA HIS A 1 -10.93 -3.74 19.57
C HIS A 1 -11.00 -3.52 18.04
N MET A 2 -11.07 -2.27 17.62
CA MET A 2 -11.13 -1.89 16.20
C MET A 2 -9.97 -0.94 15.91
N LEU A 3 -9.24 -1.18 14.82
CA LEU A 3 -8.20 -0.30 14.28
C LEU A 3 -8.58 0.03 12.84
N LEU A 4 -8.73 1.32 12.54
CA LEU A 4 -9.03 1.81 11.20
C LEU A 4 -7.75 2.41 10.60
N LEU A 5 -7.31 1.91 9.46
CA LEU A 5 -6.13 2.39 8.74
C LEU A 5 -6.56 3.04 7.43
N THR A 6 -6.14 4.28 7.21
CA THR A 6 -6.40 5.00 5.95
C THR A 6 -5.29 6.01 5.65
N ALA A 7 -4.95 6.17 4.38
CA ALA A 7 -4.05 7.22 3.92
C ALA A 7 -4.77 8.59 3.83
N THR A 8 -6.08 8.58 3.59
CA THR A 8 -6.91 9.77 3.38
C THR A 8 -8.13 9.73 4.32
N PRO A 9 -7.95 10.07 5.61
CA PRO A 9 -9.04 9.97 6.58
C PRO A 9 -10.21 10.90 6.27
N HIS A 10 -9.99 11.97 5.53
CA HIS A 10 -10.99 12.95 5.12
C HIS A 10 -11.02 13.08 3.61
N SER A 11 -12.03 12.51 2.96
CA SER A 11 -12.22 12.53 1.50
C SER A 11 -12.85 13.82 0.96
N GLY A 12 -13.04 14.85 1.79
CA GLY A 12 -13.79 16.07 1.45
C GLY A 12 -15.24 16.04 1.93
N ASN A 13 -15.80 14.86 2.22
CA ASN A 13 -17.12 14.69 2.77
C ASN A 13 -17.07 14.57 4.30
N GLU A 14 -17.63 15.57 4.99
CA GLU A 14 -17.65 15.64 6.46
C GLU A 14 -18.51 14.52 7.07
N ASP A 15 -19.60 14.14 6.39
CA ASP A 15 -20.51 13.09 6.84
C ASP A 15 -19.83 11.71 6.86
N SER A 16 -19.14 11.37 5.80
CA SER A 16 -18.37 10.13 5.69
C SER A 16 -17.27 10.05 6.75
N PHE A 17 -16.55 11.15 6.99
CA PHE A 17 -15.50 11.21 8.00
C PHE A 17 -16.03 10.97 9.41
N PHE A 18 -17.10 11.68 9.83
CA PHE A 18 -17.69 11.47 11.15
C PHE A 18 -18.43 10.15 11.29
N SER A 19 -18.95 9.59 10.18
CA SER A 19 -19.50 8.22 10.18
C SER A 19 -18.41 7.20 10.52
N ILE A 20 -17.24 7.28 9.89
CA ILE A 20 -16.08 6.41 10.20
C ILE A 20 -15.64 6.60 11.66
N LEU A 21 -15.51 7.85 12.13
CA LEU A 21 -15.14 8.11 13.52
C LEU A 21 -16.17 7.58 14.53
N SER A 22 -17.43 7.55 14.16
CA SER A 22 -18.50 7.02 15.02
C SER A 22 -18.41 5.52 15.26
N LEU A 23 -17.71 4.78 14.38
CA LEU A 23 -17.39 3.37 14.60
C LEU A 23 -16.43 3.16 15.76
N LEU A 24 -15.53 4.13 16.01
CA LEU A 24 -14.63 4.12 17.17
C LEU A 24 -15.36 4.52 18.45
N ASP A 25 -16.14 5.61 18.41
CA ASP A 25 -16.98 6.08 19.51
C ASP A 25 -18.13 6.94 18.98
N LYS A 26 -19.36 6.54 19.29
CA LYS A 26 -20.58 7.24 18.84
C LYS A 26 -20.63 8.71 19.25
N SER A 27 -19.93 9.12 20.32
CA SER A 27 -19.89 10.51 20.77
C SER A 27 -19.18 11.44 19.79
N PHE A 28 -18.34 10.94 18.89
CA PHE A 28 -17.60 11.76 17.92
C PHE A 28 -18.49 12.39 16.85
N ILE A 29 -19.65 11.84 16.58
CA ILE A 29 -20.67 12.48 15.70
C ILE A 29 -21.05 13.89 16.20
N ASN A 30 -21.00 14.13 17.51
CA ASN A 30 -21.35 15.43 18.09
C ASN A 30 -20.31 16.55 17.80
N LEU A 31 -19.18 16.20 17.21
CA LEU A 31 -18.17 17.17 16.77
C LEU A 31 -18.47 17.77 15.38
N LYS A 32 -19.36 17.12 14.61
CA LYS A 32 -19.75 17.57 13.27
C LYS A 32 -20.35 18.99 13.31
N GLY A 33 -19.90 19.83 12.38
CA GLY A 33 -20.43 21.20 12.21
C GLY A 33 -20.13 22.17 13.35
N LYS A 34 -19.36 21.78 14.37
CA LYS A 34 -19.00 22.68 15.50
C LYS A 34 -17.61 23.25 15.32
N THR A 35 -17.49 24.56 15.41
CA THR A 35 -16.22 25.23 15.70
C THR A 35 -15.83 24.94 17.15
N VAL A 36 -15.08 23.86 17.37
CA VAL A 36 -14.80 23.35 18.70
C VAL A 36 -13.51 23.97 19.25
N ASN A 37 -13.54 24.54 20.45
CA ASN A 37 -12.39 25.10 21.14
C ASN A 37 -11.37 23.98 21.46
N ALA A 38 -10.06 24.35 21.51
CA ALA A 38 -8.97 23.43 21.81
C ALA A 38 -9.14 22.65 23.14
N ASN A 39 -9.97 23.17 24.06
CA ASN A 39 -10.21 22.61 25.38
C ASN A 39 -11.46 21.72 25.48
N ASP A 40 -12.16 21.45 24.38
CA ASP A 40 -13.34 20.58 24.38
C ASP A 40 -12.97 19.14 24.81
N PRO A 41 -13.67 18.54 25.78
CA PRO A 41 -13.41 17.19 26.25
C PRO A 41 -13.51 16.11 25.16
N LEU A 42 -14.48 16.27 24.23
CA LEU A 42 -14.64 15.34 23.10
C LEU A 42 -13.48 15.43 22.13
N ARG A 43 -12.94 16.61 21.92
CA ARG A 43 -11.75 16.84 21.10
C ARG A 43 -10.51 16.16 21.69
N ARG A 44 -10.30 16.30 23.02
CA ARG A 44 -9.21 15.60 23.72
C ARG A 44 -9.39 14.09 23.65
N LYS A 45 -10.63 13.60 23.77
CA LYS A 45 -10.94 12.17 23.62
C LYS A 45 -10.61 11.67 22.20
N LEU A 46 -11.01 12.41 21.17
CA LEU A 46 -10.69 12.06 19.78
C LEU A 46 -9.18 12.03 19.55
N ALA A 47 -8.44 12.99 20.08
CA ALA A 47 -6.99 13.02 20.00
C ALA A 47 -6.29 11.77 20.56
N GLN A 48 -6.92 11.05 21.48
CA GLN A 48 -6.40 9.78 22.02
C GLN A 48 -6.71 8.56 21.11
N HIS A 49 -7.63 8.72 20.14
CA HIS A 49 -8.07 7.65 19.24
C HIS A 49 -7.58 7.86 17.79
N PHE A 50 -6.90 8.96 17.51
CA PHE A 50 -6.48 9.32 16.16
C PHE A 50 -4.98 9.62 16.12
N ILE A 51 -4.24 8.93 15.25
CA ILE A 51 -2.81 9.15 15.03
C ILE A 51 -2.58 9.37 13.54
N GLN A 52 -1.92 10.46 13.19
CA GLN A 52 -1.48 10.76 11.83
C GLN A 52 0.05 10.90 11.80
N ARG A 53 0.70 10.22 10.84
CA ARG A 53 2.14 10.33 10.58
C ARG A 53 2.36 10.72 9.13
N LYS A 54 3.38 11.53 8.90
CA LYS A 54 3.83 11.93 7.58
C LYS A 54 5.21 11.34 7.33
N ARG A 55 5.57 11.18 6.06
CA ARG A 55 6.91 10.77 5.66
C ARG A 55 8.00 11.66 6.26
N ALA A 56 7.81 12.99 6.23
CA ALA A 56 8.75 13.95 6.82
C ALA A 56 8.99 13.75 8.33
N ASP A 57 8.06 13.13 9.05
CA ASP A 57 8.20 12.82 10.47
C ASP A 57 9.07 11.56 10.69
N LEU A 58 9.29 10.76 9.65
CA LEU A 58 10.01 9.49 9.70
C LEU A 58 11.37 9.54 8.99
N ASP A 59 11.59 10.52 8.11
CA ASP A 59 12.71 10.54 7.15
C ASP A 59 14.11 10.58 7.77
N LYS A 60 14.27 11.16 8.96
CA LYS A 60 15.62 11.38 9.53
C LYS A 60 16.20 10.15 10.21
N GLU A 61 15.39 9.31 10.80
CA GLU A 61 15.84 8.20 11.65
C GLU A 61 15.56 6.83 11.06
N TRP A 62 14.42 6.69 10.38
CA TRP A 62 14.03 5.44 9.74
C TRP A 62 14.79 5.15 8.44
N ASN A 63 15.31 6.19 7.77
CA ASN A 63 16.14 6.05 6.56
C ASN A 63 17.64 5.85 6.85
N GLN A 64 18.08 5.96 8.10
CA GLN A 64 19.49 5.87 8.49
C GLN A 64 19.82 4.58 9.24
N ASP A 65 19.27 3.45 8.86
CA ASP A 65 19.77 2.18 9.37
C ASP A 65 21.15 1.90 8.74
N ALA A 66 22.19 2.51 9.35
CA ALA A 66 23.57 2.50 8.87
C ALA A 66 24.16 1.09 8.79
N ASP A 67 23.59 0.11 9.49
CA ASP A 67 24.08 -1.26 9.55
C ASP A 67 23.62 -2.11 8.36
N SER A 68 22.52 -1.75 7.68
CA SER A 68 21.99 -2.54 6.56
C SER A 68 22.17 -1.91 5.18
N GLY A 69 22.48 -0.61 5.11
CA GLY A 69 22.53 0.16 3.85
C GLY A 69 21.18 0.25 3.14
N LYS A 70 20.08 -0.15 3.80
CA LYS A 70 18.72 -0.15 3.25
C LYS A 70 17.98 1.11 3.67
N THR A 71 17.47 1.83 2.69
CA THR A 71 16.48 2.91 2.92
C THR A 71 15.10 2.28 2.97
N TYR A 72 14.34 2.52 4.03
CA TYR A 72 12.96 2.02 4.15
C TYR A 72 11.98 2.71 3.19
N PHE A 73 12.33 3.91 2.74
CA PHE A 73 11.55 4.67 1.77
C PHE A 73 12.42 4.99 0.55
N PRO A 74 11.90 4.82 -0.67
CA PRO A 74 12.63 5.16 -1.88
C PRO A 74 12.74 6.68 -2.04
N THR A 75 13.75 7.13 -2.77
CA THR A 75 13.77 8.49 -3.31
C THR A 75 12.78 8.59 -4.46
N LYS A 76 11.97 9.64 -4.51
CA LYS A 76 10.98 9.86 -5.57
C LYS A 76 11.46 10.89 -6.57
N GLU A 77 11.47 10.52 -7.84
CA GLU A 77 11.70 11.42 -8.97
C GLU A 77 10.38 11.64 -9.72
N VAL A 78 10.02 12.92 -9.92
CA VAL A 78 8.80 13.30 -10.67
C VAL A 78 9.22 13.94 -11.97
N ALA A 79 8.69 13.44 -13.08
CA ALA A 79 8.93 13.95 -14.41
C ALA A 79 7.61 14.36 -15.09
N GLU A 80 7.63 15.45 -15.83
CA GLU A 80 6.54 15.89 -16.69
C GLU A 80 6.93 15.64 -18.14
N VAL A 81 6.10 14.90 -18.87
CA VAL A 81 6.29 14.60 -20.30
C VAL A 81 5.12 15.14 -21.08
N THR A 82 5.41 15.95 -22.09
CA THR A 82 4.39 16.61 -22.90
C THR A 82 4.25 15.97 -24.28
N TYR A 83 3.03 15.90 -24.78
CA TYR A 83 2.73 15.62 -26.18
C TYR A 83 2.03 16.83 -26.83
N ASN A 84 2.11 16.91 -28.16
CA ASN A 84 1.39 17.91 -28.94
C ASN A 84 0.38 17.20 -29.85
N LEU A 85 -0.86 17.68 -29.82
CA LEU A 85 -1.87 17.28 -30.78
C LEU A 85 -1.43 17.75 -32.20
N ASN A 86 -1.63 16.89 -33.18
CA ASN A 86 -1.48 17.31 -34.59
C ASN A 86 -2.75 18.06 -35.07
N ALA A 87 -2.70 18.67 -36.22
CA ALA A 87 -3.80 19.46 -36.76
C ALA A 87 -5.13 18.67 -36.91
N GLU A 88 -5.05 17.36 -37.18
CA GLU A 88 -6.23 16.49 -37.30
C GLU A 88 -6.91 16.30 -35.97
N TRP A 89 -6.13 16.08 -34.89
CA TRP A 89 -6.63 15.97 -33.52
C TRP A 89 -7.09 17.32 -32.96
N GLU A 90 -6.41 18.43 -33.29
CA GLU A 90 -6.88 19.76 -32.89
C GLU A 90 -8.25 20.07 -33.49
N ASN A 91 -8.45 19.78 -34.79
CA ASN A 91 -9.75 19.90 -35.42
C ASN A 91 -10.84 19.05 -34.77
N PHE A 92 -10.52 17.85 -34.36
CA PHE A 92 -11.45 16.97 -33.64
C PHE A 92 -11.87 17.58 -32.28
N PHE A 93 -10.91 18.14 -31.54
CA PHE A 93 -11.23 18.83 -30.27
C PHE A 93 -12.07 20.09 -30.50
N GLU A 94 -11.86 20.84 -31.55
CA GLU A 94 -12.72 22.01 -31.89
C GLU A 94 -14.14 21.57 -32.27
N LEU A 95 -14.34 20.48 -33.02
CA LEU A 95 -15.68 19.91 -33.26
C LEU A 95 -16.41 19.53 -32.00
N ILE A 96 -15.73 18.87 -31.05
CA ILE A 96 -16.30 18.54 -29.73
C ILE A 96 -16.66 19.81 -28.97
N LYS A 97 -15.81 20.83 -29.02
CA LYS A 97 -16.04 22.12 -28.37
C LYS A 97 -17.30 22.82 -28.92
N ASP A 98 -17.42 22.89 -30.23
CA ASP A 98 -18.58 23.49 -30.90
C ASP A 98 -19.87 22.78 -30.54
N TYR A 99 -19.87 21.44 -30.55
CA TYR A 99 -20.97 20.61 -30.07
C TYR A 99 -21.35 20.95 -28.62
N CYS A 100 -20.38 21.05 -27.72
CA CYS A 100 -20.63 21.38 -26.30
C CYS A 100 -21.17 22.81 -26.12
N ILE A 101 -20.70 23.78 -26.92
CA ILE A 101 -21.23 25.15 -26.89
C ILE A 101 -22.68 25.17 -27.37
N ASN A 102 -23.03 24.44 -28.42
CA ASN A 102 -24.39 24.31 -28.90
C ASN A 102 -25.31 23.73 -27.83
N LEU A 103 -24.88 22.67 -27.12
CA LEU A 103 -25.60 22.09 -25.99
C LEU A 103 -25.88 23.11 -24.88
N ILE A 104 -24.90 23.92 -24.52
CA ILE A 104 -25.08 24.96 -23.49
C ILE A 104 -26.09 26.01 -23.94
N SER A 105 -26.00 26.46 -25.21
CA SER A 105 -26.91 27.48 -25.75
C SER A 105 -28.37 27.01 -25.81
N GLU A 106 -28.61 25.76 -26.19
CA GLU A 106 -29.93 25.13 -26.19
C GLU A 106 -30.48 24.99 -24.77
N SER A 107 -29.63 24.66 -23.79
CA SER A 107 -30.01 24.46 -22.40
C SER A 107 -30.38 25.76 -21.68
N GLN A 108 -29.81 26.88 -22.06
CA GLN A 108 -30.15 28.19 -21.46
C GLN A 108 -31.63 28.60 -21.72
N ASN A 109 -32.24 28.02 -22.74
CA ASN A 109 -33.64 28.21 -23.08
C ASN A 109 -34.56 27.19 -22.36
N ALA A 110 -34.04 26.24 -21.61
CA ALA A 110 -34.77 25.20 -20.93
C ALA A 110 -34.80 25.42 -19.40
N ASP A 111 -35.63 24.66 -18.68
CA ASP A 111 -35.87 24.79 -17.23
C ASP A 111 -34.59 24.79 -16.40
N SER A 112 -34.47 25.63 -15.38
CA SER A 112 -33.29 25.87 -14.53
C SER A 112 -32.72 24.63 -13.80
N LYS A 113 -33.48 23.51 -13.74
CA LYS A 113 -33.07 22.25 -13.12
C LYS A 113 -32.20 21.38 -14.00
N ILE A 114 -32.18 21.61 -15.31
CA ILE A 114 -31.44 20.76 -16.29
C ILE A 114 -29.97 21.20 -16.41
N THR A 115 -29.65 22.46 -16.11
CA THR A 115 -28.36 23.07 -16.28
C THR A 115 -27.19 22.32 -15.58
N PRO A 116 -27.31 21.86 -14.30
CA PRO A 116 -26.20 21.14 -13.63
C PRO A 116 -25.83 19.82 -14.29
N ILE A 117 -26.81 19.10 -14.80
CA ILE A 117 -26.65 17.78 -15.44
C ILE A 117 -25.87 17.95 -16.78
N ILE A 118 -26.17 19.03 -17.52
CA ILE A 118 -25.46 19.33 -18.78
C ILE A 118 -23.98 19.61 -18.52
N TRP A 119 -23.65 20.39 -17.52
CA TRP A 119 -22.26 20.66 -17.17
C TRP A 119 -21.49 19.38 -16.82
N TYR A 120 -22.14 18.49 -16.09
CA TYR A 120 -21.56 17.18 -15.75
C TYR A 120 -21.37 16.31 -16.99
N SER A 121 -22.37 16.22 -17.86
CA SER A 121 -22.32 15.45 -19.10
C SER A 121 -21.23 15.96 -20.08
N ILE A 122 -21.07 17.27 -20.21
CA ILE A 122 -20.01 17.88 -21.02
C ILE A 122 -18.64 17.52 -20.43
N LEU A 123 -18.48 17.62 -19.11
CA LEU A 123 -17.23 17.28 -18.44
C LEU A 123 -16.87 15.81 -18.63
N ALA A 124 -17.85 14.90 -18.55
CA ALA A 124 -17.67 13.48 -18.81
C ALA A 124 -17.20 13.22 -20.24
N LEU A 125 -17.85 13.83 -21.26
CA LEU A 125 -17.42 13.71 -22.66
C LEU A 125 -15.99 14.18 -22.87
N TYR A 126 -15.63 15.33 -22.31
CA TYR A 126 -14.28 15.85 -22.41
C TYR A 126 -13.23 14.95 -21.77
N ARG A 127 -13.56 14.32 -20.64
CA ARG A 127 -12.69 13.34 -19.98
C ARG A 127 -12.42 12.12 -20.87
N CYS A 128 -13.48 11.57 -21.52
CA CYS A 128 -13.37 10.45 -22.45
C CYS A 128 -12.53 10.82 -23.69
N VAL A 129 -12.79 11.97 -24.28
CA VAL A 129 -12.11 12.47 -25.49
C VAL A 129 -10.61 12.71 -25.23
N SER A 130 -10.26 13.22 -24.04
CA SER A 130 -8.86 13.47 -23.66
C SER A 130 -8.10 12.20 -23.26
N SER A 131 -8.80 11.11 -22.97
CA SER A 131 -8.20 9.86 -22.54
C SER A 131 -7.63 9.07 -23.70
N SER A 132 -8.50 8.59 -24.59
CA SER A 132 -8.07 7.83 -25.78
C SER A 132 -9.09 7.89 -26.91
N PRO A 133 -8.68 7.54 -28.15
CA PRO A 133 -9.61 7.44 -29.29
C PRO A 133 -10.77 6.47 -29.05
N PHE A 134 -10.50 5.36 -28.35
CA PHE A 134 -11.50 4.34 -28.09
C PHE A 134 -12.46 4.70 -26.95
N SER A 135 -11.99 5.42 -25.95
CA SER A 135 -12.86 6.01 -24.92
C SER A 135 -13.79 7.07 -25.51
N ALA A 136 -13.26 7.92 -26.40
CA ALA A 136 -14.07 8.89 -27.15
C ALA A 136 -15.11 8.19 -28.04
N LEU A 137 -14.74 7.10 -28.71
CA LEU A 137 -15.63 6.31 -29.56
C LEU A 137 -16.77 5.69 -28.77
N SER A 138 -16.46 5.11 -27.61
CA SER A 138 -17.45 4.54 -26.70
C SER A 138 -18.44 5.61 -26.19
N ALA A 139 -17.93 6.74 -25.71
CA ALA A 139 -18.76 7.83 -25.20
C ALA A 139 -19.70 8.41 -26.25
N ILE A 140 -19.23 8.62 -27.49
CA ILE A 140 -20.06 9.17 -28.57
C ILE A 140 -21.11 8.13 -29.00
N ASN A 141 -20.75 6.84 -29.15
CA ASN A 141 -21.70 5.80 -29.50
C ASN A 141 -22.81 5.63 -28.44
N ASN A 142 -22.43 5.65 -27.15
CA ASN A 142 -23.42 5.58 -26.06
C ASN A 142 -24.43 6.74 -26.13
N ARG A 143 -23.96 7.95 -26.40
CA ARG A 143 -24.85 9.11 -26.58
C ARG A 143 -25.80 8.97 -27.75
N ILE A 144 -25.32 8.52 -28.90
CA ILE A 144 -26.18 8.24 -30.08
C ILE A 144 -27.23 7.17 -29.74
N ALA A 145 -26.81 6.08 -29.11
CA ALA A 145 -27.70 4.97 -28.74
C ALA A 145 -28.74 5.35 -27.68
N GLN A 146 -28.41 6.24 -26.75
CA GLN A 146 -29.35 6.76 -25.75
C GLN A 146 -30.38 7.67 -26.39
N ASN A 147 -29.99 8.54 -27.32
CA ASN A 147 -30.91 9.38 -28.06
C ASN A 147 -31.92 8.56 -28.91
N GLU A 148 -31.50 7.38 -29.44
CA GLU A 148 -32.37 6.48 -30.21
C GLU A 148 -33.36 5.69 -29.34
N LYS A 149 -33.00 5.39 -28.09
CA LYS A 149 -33.86 4.61 -27.16
C LYS A 149 -34.93 5.45 -26.45
N LEU A 150 -34.79 6.79 -26.39
CA LEU A 150 -35.69 7.70 -25.69
C LEU A 150 -36.97 8.04 -26.47
N ASP A 151 -37.15 7.47 -27.67
CA ASP A 151 -38.47 7.43 -28.33
C ASP A 151 -39.43 6.40 -27.69
N GLU A 152 -38.95 5.56 -26.74
CA GLU A 152 -39.70 4.52 -26.02
C GLU A 152 -39.37 4.52 -24.52
N GLU A 153 -40.23 5.19 -23.71
CA GLU A 153 -40.41 5.03 -22.24
C GLU A 153 -39.49 5.74 -21.23
N ASP A 154 -40.17 6.49 -20.33
CA ASP A 154 -39.72 7.08 -19.08
C ASP A 154 -39.15 6.04 -18.09
N SER A 155 -37.93 6.20 -17.60
CA SER A 155 -37.49 5.61 -16.33
C SER A 155 -36.43 6.42 -15.59
N LYS A 156 -36.82 6.82 -14.38
CA LYS A 156 -35.96 7.47 -13.38
C LYS A 156 -35.00 6.45 -12.77
N SER A 157 -33.70 6.65 -12.85
CA SER A 157 -32.73 6.00 -12.00
C SER A 157 -31.85 7.00 -11.25
N SER A 158 -31.66 6.74 -9.97
CA SER A 158 -30.89 7.53 -9.01
C SER A 158 -29.39 7.43 -9.32
N ILE A 159 -28.69 8.56 -9.28
CA ILE A 159 -27.24 8.66 -9.41
C ILE A 159 -26.63 8.28 -8.05
N GLU A 160 -26.00 7.13 -7.94
CA GLU A 160 -25.08 6.82 -6.85
C GLU A 160 -23.65 7.11 -7.29
N GLU A 161 -23.01 8.01 -6.54
CA GLU A 161 -21.71 8.61 -6.81
C GLU A 161 -20.61 7.83 -6.11
N ASP A 162 -20.18 6.68 -6.59
CA ASP A 162 -18.86 6.17 -6.18
C ASP A 162 -18.28 5.25 -7.26
N ASP A 163 -17.05 5.58 -7.68
CA ASP A 163 -16.14 4.74 -8.48
C ASP A 163 -16.67 4.21 -9.82
N VAL A 164 -17.29 5.07 -10.64
CA VAL A 164 -17.71 4.68 -11.98
C VAL A 164 -16.51 4.60 -12.92
N GLU A 165 -15.92 3.41 -13.01
CA GLU A 165 -14.96 3.04 -14.03
C GLU A 165 -15.65 2.68 -15.36
N ASN A 166 -16.96 2.50 -15.36
CA ASN A 166 -17.77 2.19 -16.53
C ASN A 166 -18.22 3.46 -17.23
N GLU A 167 -17.93 3.56 -18.52
CA GLU A 167 -18.30 4.68 -19.38
C GLU A 167 -19.83 4.88 -19.48
N SER A 168 -20.61 3.82 -19.22
CA SER A 168 -22.06 3.82 -19.29
C SER A 168 -22.78 4.51 -18.13
N ASP A 169 -22.15 4.58 -16.94
CA ASP A 169 -22.83 5.06 -15.72
C ASP A 169 -22.65 6.57 -15.51
N THR A 170 -21.77 7.22 -16.28
CA THR A 170 -21.50 8.67 -16.17
C THR A 170 -22.43 9.53 -17.04
N GLU A 171 -23.18 8.92 -17.94
CA GLU A 171 -24.04 9.64 -18.90
C GLU A 171 -25.50 9.52 -18.49
N SER A 172 -25.92 10.37 -17.55
CA SER A 172 -27.32 10.50 -17.20
C SER A 172 -28.12 11.24 -18.28
N GLN A 173 -29.11 10.58 -18.83
CA GLN A 173 -30.45 11.04 -19.24
C GLN A 173 -30.62 12.52 -19.66
N LEU A 174 -29.95 12.95 -20.72
CA LEU A 174 -30.30 14.19 -21.39
C LEU A 174 -30.82 13.92 -22.81
N GLN A 175 -32.06 14.23 -23.03
CA GLN A 175 -32.67 14.34 -24.36
C GLN A 175 -31.95 15.45 -25.15
N LEU A 176 -30.96 15.11 -25.96
CA LEU A 176 -30.21 16.07 -26.77
C LEU A 176 -30.43 15.74 -28.24
N GLN A 177 -31.16 16.54 -28.94
CA GLN A 177 -31.70 16.29 -30.29
C GLN A 177 -30.69 16.38 -31.44
N ASN A 178 -29.37 16.46 -31.25
CA ASN A 178 -28.39 16.68 -32.32
C ASN A 178 -27.64 15.42 -32.76
N ASN A 179 -28.35 14.33 -33.13
CA ASN A 179 -27.77 13.09 -33.65
C ASN A 179 -26.91 13.30 -34.91
N SER A 180 -27.26 14.28 -35.77
CA SER A 180 -26.50 14.55 -37.00
C SER A 180 -25.09 15.10 -36.75
N GLU A 181 -24.92 15.97 -35.76
CA GLU A 181 -23.58 16.48 -35.36
C GLU A 181 -22.73 15.39 -34.73
N LEU A 182 -23.31 14.57 -33.84
CA LEU A 182 -22.61 13.44 -33.24
C LEU A 182 -22.17 12.41 -34.27
N GLN A 183 -22.96 12.15 -35.30
CA GLN A 183 -22.59 11.25 -36.39
C GLN A 183 -21.41 11.78 -37.20
N GLN A 184 -21.37 13.08 -37.49
CA GLN A 184 -20.23 13.70 -38.18
C GLN A 184 -18.95 13.62 -37.33
N ILE A 185 -19.07 13.90 -36.04
CA ILE A 185 -17.95 13.77 -35.09
C ILE A 185 -17.45 12.33 -35.05
N LEU A 186 -18.37 11.34 -35.04
CA LEU A 186 -18.09 9.91 -35.03
C LEU A 186 -17.32 9.47 -36.30
N GLU A 187 -17.74 9.94 -37.48
CA GLU A 187 -17.07 9.63 -38.74
C GLU A 187 -15.64 10.21 -38.77
N HIS A 188 -15.48 11.45 -38.27
CA HIS A 188 -14.16 12.07 -38.17
C HIS A 188 -13.25 11.30 -37.22
N LEU A 189 -13.77 10.89 -36.03
CA LEU A 189 -13.02 10.09 -35.07
C LEU A 189 -12.61 8.72 -35.65
N LYS A 190 -13.50 8.03 -36.38
CA LYS A 190 -13.16 6.77 -37.05
C LYS A 190 -12.01 6.94 -38.03
N SER A 191 -12.04 8.00 -38.82
CA SER A 191 -10.93 8.35 -39.76
C SER A 191 -9.61 8.59 -39.01
N LEU A 192 -9.64 9.24 -37.83
CA LEU A 192 -8.46 9.41 -36.97
C LEU A 192 -7.92 8.08 -36.43
N ILE A 193 -8.79 7.20 -36.00
CA ILE A 193 -8.43 5.85 -35.51
C ILE A 193 -7.78 5.05 -36.64
N ASP A 194 -8.38 5.06 -37.83
CA ASP A 194 -7.85 4.36 -39.01
C ASP A 194 -6.49 4.89 -39.46
N SER A 195 -6.20 6.18 -39.25
CA SER A 195 -4.89 6.75 -39.49
C SER A 195 -3.77 6.17 -38.64
N GLY A 196 -4.10 5.60 -37.49
CA GLY A 196 -3.15 4.99 -36.54
C GLY A 196 -2.19 6.00 -35.87
N LYS A 197 -2.44 7.31 -36.01
CA LYS A 197 -1.60 8.38 -35.48
C LYS A 197 -2.18 8.93 -34.18
N ASP A 198 -1.86 8.32 -33.05
CA ASP A 198 -2.16 8.84 -31.73
C ASP A 198 -0.90 9.48 -31.11
N PRO A 199 -0.84 10.84 -30.99
CA PRO A 199 0.30 11.53 -30.40
C PRO A 199 0.52 11.20 -28.92
N LYS A 200 -0.56 11.00 -28.16
CA LYS A 200 -0.52 10.65 -26.74
C LYS A 200 0.09 9.28 -26.56
N TYR A 201 -0.39 8.28 -27.30
CA TYR A 201 0.19 6.94 -27.28
C TYR A 201 1.65 6.91 -27.77
N SER A 202 1.98 7.64 -28.83
CA SER A 202 3.35 7.72 -29.34
C SER A 202 4.33 8.22 -28.27
N THR A 203 3.91 9.19 -27.47
CA THR A 203 4.70 9.74 -26.37
C THR A 203 4.78 8.73 -25.21
N LEU A 204 3.69 8.05 -24.84
CA LEU A 204 3.69 6.96 -23.87
C LEU A 204 4.68 5.86 -24.27
N LYS A 205 4.65 5.43 -25.53
CA LYS A 205 5.54 4.39 -26.07
C LYS A 205 7.02 4.76 -25.87
N ASN A 206 7.39 6.01 -26.15
CA ASN A 206 8.77 6.49 -25.96
C ASN A 206 9.15 6.54 -24.47
N THR A 207 8.24 6.99 -23.61
CA THR A 207 8.40 7.01 -22.15
C THR A 207 8.61 5.61 -21.59
N LEU A 208 7.76 4.65 -21.99
CA LEU A 208 7.88 3.25 -21.55
C LEU A 208 9.20 2.62 -22.02
N LYS A 209 9.64 2.91 -23.26
CA LYS A 209 10.95 2.44 -23.75
C LYS A 209 12.10 2.94 -22.88
N SER A 210 12.11 4.22 -22.52
CA SER A 210 13.12 4.78 -21.63
C SER A 210 13.07 4.12 -20.25
N LEU A 211 11.90 3.99 -19.64
CA LEU A 211 11.75 3.36 -18.30
C LEU A 211 12.24 1.91 -18.31
N ILE A 212 11.87 1.12 -19.31
CA ILE A 212 12.31 -0.29 -19.43
C ILE A 212 13.82 -0.38 -19.65
N GLN A 213 14.40 0.50 -20.48
CA GLN A 213 15.85 0.55 -20.70
C GLN A 213 16.62 0.94 -19.44
N ASP A 214 16.07 1.83 -18.63
CA ASP A 214 16.61 2.23 -17.32
C ASP A 214 16.43 1.14 -16.24
N GLY A 215 15.72 0.04 -16.54
CA GLY A 215 15.54 -1.10 -15.63
C GLY A 215 14.25 -1.06 -14.81
N PHE A 216 13.37 -0.06 -14.99
CA PHE A 216 12.11 0.08 -14.25
C PHE A 216 11.01 -0.84 -14.78
N SER A 217 10.09 -1.19 -13.89
CA SER A 217 8.82 -1.87 -14.18
C SER A 217 7.65 -0.89 -13.96
N PRO A 218 7.13 -0.26 -15.03
CA PRO A 218 6.14 0.80 -14.91
C PRO A 218 4.71 0.30 -14.78
N ILE A 219 3.89 1.06 -14.01
CA ILE A 219 2.43 0.99 -14.00
C ILE A 219 1.90 2.17 -14.82
N VAL A 220 1.07 1.90 -15.81
CA VAL A 220 0.37 2.92 -16.61
C VAL A 220 -1.05 3.04 -16.07
N PHE A 221 -1.33 4.14 -15.37
CA PHE A 221 -2.66 4.42 -14.87
C PHE A 221 -3.48 5.21 -15.89
N CYS A 222 -4.62 4.66 -16.27
CA CYS A 222 -5.64 5.30 -17.07
C CYS A 222 -6.99 5.31 -16.32
N ARG A 223 -7.94 6.11 -16.81
CA ARG A 223 -9.24 6.24 -16.16
C ARG A 223 -10.25 5.22 -16.64
N PHE A 224 -10.32 4.97 -17.96
CA PHE A 224 -11.40 4.21 -18.59
C PHE A 224 -10.96 2.82 -19.02
N ILE A 225 -11.86 1.84 -18.90
CA ILE A 225 -11.63 0.46 -19.31
C ILE A 225 -11.33 0.36 -20.81
N ALA A 226 -12.03 1.12 -21.66
CA ALA A 226 -11.76 1.17 -23.10
C ALA A 226 -10.35 1.70 -23.39
N THR A 227 -9.87 2.68 -22.63
CA THR A 227 -8.47 3.14 -22.73
C THR A 227 -7.49 2.06 -22.30
N ALA A 228 -7.77 1.34 -21.20
CA ALA A 228 -6.91 0.26 -20.74
C ALA A 228 -6.76 -0.85 -21.79
N LYS A 229 -7.87 -1.30 -22.38
CA LYS A 229 -7.89 -2.32 -23.44
C LYS A 229 -7.17 -1.84 -24.72
N TYR A 230 -7.37 -0.59 -25.10
CA TYR A 230 -6.63 0.03 -26.20
C TYR A 230 -5.12 0.03 -25.95
N LEU A 231 -4.70 0.46 -24.78
CA LEU A 231 -3.28 0.49 -24.41
C LEU A 231 -2.69 -0.91 -24.34
N GLU A 232 -3.43 -1.88 -23.84
CA GLU A 232 -3.02 -3.29 -23.81
C GLU A 232 -2.72 -3.82 -25.21
N GLU A 233 -3.60 -3.60 -26.17
CA GLU A 233 -3.41 -4.03 -27.55
C GLU A 233 -2.16 -3.37 -28.16
N MET A 234 -2.04 -2.04 -28.02
CA MET A 234 -0.95 -1.29 -28.61
C MET A 234 0.40 -1.58 -27.98
N ILE A 235 0.46 -1.73 -26.65
CA ILE A 235 1.69 -2.05 -25.92
C ILE A 235 2.12 -3.48 -26.20
N ASN A 236 1.19 -4.45 -26.25
CA ASN A 236 1.49 -5.82 -26.63
C ASN A 236 2.12 -5.90 -28.04
N LYS A 237 1.60 -5.12 -28.99
CA LYS A 237 2.15 -5.05 -30.35
C LYS A 237 3.57 -4.49 -30.38
N ASP A 238 3.82 -3.41 -29.64
CA ASP A 238 5.07 -2.65 -29.71
C ASP A 238 6.18 -3.21 -28.82
N PHE A 239 5.84 -3.83 -27.68
CA PHE A 239 6.78 -4.35 -26.68
C PHE A 239 6.92 -5.88 -26.68
N LYS A 240 6.32 -6.60 -27.63
CA LYS A 240 6.42 -8.06 -27.74
C LYS A 240 7.86 -8.60 -27.72
N LYS A 241 8.81 -7.80 -28.21
CA LYS A 241 10.25 -8.16 -28.31
C LYS A 241 11.07 -7.66 -27.12
N SER A 242 10.53 -6.90 -26.21
CA SER A 242 11.28 -6.33 -25.08
C SER A 242 11.63 -7.35 -23.99
N GLY A 243 10.92 -8.48 -23.95
CA GLY A 243 11.02 -9.48 -22.88
C GLY A 243 10.29 -9.07 -21.59
N ALA A 244 9.67 -7.90 -21.55
CA ALA A 244 8.80 -7.50 -20.44
C ALA A 244 7.44 -8.22 -20.53
N GLU A 245 6.90 -8.60 -19.40
CA GLU A 245 5.56 -9.16 -19.27
C GLU A 245 4.54 -8.03 -19.17
N ILE A 246 3.46 -8.12 -19.96
CA ILE A 246 2.45 -7.07 -20.06
C ILE A 246 1.16 -7.59 -19.44
N LEU A 247 0.61 -6.81 -18.50
CA LEU A 247 -0.64 -7.09 -17.82
C LEU A 247 -1.60 -5.93 -17.97
N CYS A 248 -2.90 -6.25 -18.04
CA CYS A 248 -3.97 -5.26 -17.98
C CYS A 248 -4.94 -5.66 -16.88
N ILE A 249 -5.16 -4.76 -15.90
CA ILE A 249 -6.08 -4.98 -14.78
C ILE A 249 -7.04 -3.81 -14.68
N THR A 250 -8.32 -4.12 -14.78
CA THR A 250 -9.42 -3.17 -14.87
C THR A 250 -10.50 -3.43 -13.82
N GLY A 251 -11.43 -2.49 -13.65
CA GLY A 251 -12.49 -2.56 -12.65
C GLY A 251 -13.51 -3.65 -12.86
N ASP A 252 -13.65 -4.18 -14.09
CA ASP A 252 -14.53 -5.31 -14.44
C ASP A 252 -14.04 -6.66 -13.94
N MET A 253 -12.78 -6.77 -13.47
CA MET A 253 -12.24 -7.99 -12.87
C MET A 253 -12.60 -8.12 -11.39
N SER A 254 -12.75 -9.35 -10.87
CA SER A 254 -12.98 -9.56 -9.44
C SER A 254 -11.76 -9.15 -8.58
N PRO A 255 -11.94 -8.74 -7.31
CA PRO A 255 -10.81 -8.41 -6.43
C PRO A 255 -9.84 -9.58 -6.22
N GLU A 256 -10.36 -10.81 -6.21
CA GLU A 256 -9.58 -12.04 -6.07
C GLU A 256 -8.71 -12.30 -7.32
N ASP A 257 -9.26 -12.13 -8.52
CA ASP A 257 -8.52 -12.29 -9.77
C ASP A 257 -7.41 -11.25 -9.90
N ARG A 258 -7.69 -9.98 -9.56
CA ARG A 258 -6.68 -8.91 -9.56
C ARG A 258 -5.51 -9.25 -8.64
N ARG A 259 -5.80 -9.73 -7.42
CA ARG A 259 -4.78 -10.14 -6.45
C ARG A 259 -3.98 -11.32 -6.96
N TYR A 260 -4.66 -12.34 -7.46
CA TYR A 260 -4.03 -13.55 -8.00
C TYR A 260 -3.05 -13.24 -9.13
N LEU A 261 -3.42 -12.36 -10.07
CA LEU A 261 -2.55 -11.96 -11.17
C LEU A 261 -1.27 -11.25 -10.69
N ILE A 262 -1.37 -10.38 -9.68
CA ILE A 262 -0.22 -9.63 -9.15
C ILE A 262 0.70 -10.54 -8.33
N GLU A 263 0.14 -11.37 -7.44
CA GLU A 263 0.92 -12.23 -6.54
C GLU A 263 1.67 -13.34 -7.28
N ASN A 264 1.21 -13.73 -8.48
CA ASN A 264 1.86 -14.76 -9.31
C ASN A 264 2.83 -14.19 -10.36
N LEU A 265 3.16 -12.90 -10.31
CA LEU A 265 4.12 -12.31 -11.22
C LEU A 265 5.55 -12.86 -10.96
N PRO A 266 6.29 -13.26 -12.01
CA PRO A 266 7.65 -13.73 -11.86
C PRO A 266 8.60 -12.58 -11.50
N PHE A 267 9.41 -12.74 -10.45
CA PHE A 267 10.37 -11.74 -9.99
C PHE A 267 11.60 -11.55 -10.90
N ASP A 268 11.79 -12.42 -11.87
CA ASP A 268 12.96 -12.44 -12.76
C ASP A 268 12.76 -11.66 -14.05
N LYS A 269 11.56 -11.10 -14.27
CA LYS A 269 11.21 -10.32 -15.46
C LYS A 269 10.88 -8.87 -15.11
N GLN A 270 11.00 -8.00 -16.09
CA GLN A 270 10.41 -6.66 -16.03
C GLN A 270 8.93 -6.74 -16.42
N HIS A 271 8.13 -5.87 -15.86
CA HIS A 271 6.69 -5.83 -16.08
C HIS A 271 6.23 -4.46 -16.58
N ILE A 272 5.18 -4.47 -17.38
CA ILE A 272 4.38 -3.27 -17.72
C ILE A 272 2.95 -3.60 -17.29
N LEU A 273 2.43 -2.87 -16.31
CA LEU A 273 1.05 -3.00 -15.87
C LEU A 273 0.24 -1.84 -16.41
N ILE A 274 -0.87 -2.15 -17.07
CA ILE A 274 -1.89 -1.17 -17.44
C ILE A 274 -3.02 -1.34 -16.43
N ALA A 275 -3.42 -0.25 -15.78
CA ALA A 275 -4.39 -0.30 -14.70
C ALA A 275 -5.36 0.87 -14.73
N THR A 276 -6.62 0.58 -14.38
CA THR A 276 -7.57 1.63 -13.98
C THR A 276 -7.41 1.95 -12.49
N ASP A 277 -8.18 2.93 -11.99
CA ASP A 277 -8.12 3.34 -10.58
C ASP A 277 -8.54 2.26 -9.57
N CYS A 278 -9.06 1.11 -10.02
CA CYS A 278 -9.33 -0.06 -9.18
C CYS A 278 -8.10 -0.59 -8.41
N LEU A 279 -6.90 -0.33 -8.93
CA LEU A 279 -5.64 -0.67 -8.28
C LEU A 279 -5.04 0.48 -7.47
N SER A 280 -5.71 1.63 -7.41
CA SER A 280 -5.26 2.73 -6.56
C SER A 280 -5.35 2.40 -5.07
N GLU A 281 -6.09 1.35 -4.68
CA GLU A 281 -6.26 0.88 -3.30
C GLU A 281 -6.20 -0.66 -3.20
N GLY A 282 -5.90 -1.17 -2.03
CA GLY A 282 -6.11 -2.58 -1.62
C GLY A 282 -5.03 -3.60 -1.97
N ILE A 283 -4.17 -3.38 -2.97
CA ILE A 283 -3.15 -4.35 -3.42
C ILE A 283 -1.74 -3.77 -3.29
N ASN A 284 -0.76 -4.60 -2.92
CA ASN A 284 0.65 -4.22 -2.84
C ASN A 284 1.32 -4.38 -4.21
N LEU A 285 1.70 -3.26 -4.82
CA LEU A 285 2.34 -3.24 -6.14
C LEU A 285 3.85 -2.98 -6.06
N GLN A 286 4.35 -2.45 -4.93
CA GLN A 286 5.77 -2.12 -4.74
C GLN A 286 6.73 -3.32 -4.84
N GLU A 287 6.20 -4.54 -4.89
CA GLU A 287 7.03 -5.74 -5.01
C GLU A 287 7.56 -5.97 -6.41
N HIS A 288 6.76 -5.61 -7.40
CA HIS A 288 7.05 -5.87 -8.81
C HIS A 288 7.23 -4.58 -9.61
N PHE A 289 6.80 -3.43 -9.06
CA PHE A 289 6.75 -2.15 -9.78
C PHE A 289 7.46 -1.05 -9.00
N ASP A 290 8.16 -0.17 -9.72
CA ASP A 290 8.95 0.94 -9.18
C ASP A 290 8.83 2.24 -10.00
N ALA A 291 7.95 2.25 -11.01
CA ALA A 291 7.62 3.46 -11.75
C ALA A 291 6.11 3.56 -12.00
N ILE A 292 5.62 4.81 -12.12
CA ILE A 292 4.24 5.12 -12.47
C ILE A 292 4.22 6.08 -13.64
N VAL A 293 3.30 5.83 -14.58
CA VAL A 293 2.96 6.76 -15.65
C VAL A 293 1.48 7.11 -15.51
N HIS A 294 1.18 8.35 -15.19
CA HIS A 294 -0.18 8.89 -15.24
C HIS A 294 -0.53 9.19 -16.69
N TYR A 295 -1.09 8.21 -17.40
CA TYR A 295 -1.57 8.38 -18.77
C TYR A 295 -2.74 9.34 -18.81
N ASP A 296 -3.70 9.16 -17.87
CA ASP A 296 -4.76 10.12 -17.62
C ASP A 296 -4.51 10.85 -16.30
N LEU A 297 -4.53 12.19 -16.38
CA LEU A 297 -4.48 13.03 -15.19
C LEU A 297 -5.83 12.98 -14.47
N SER A 298 -5.82 12.68 -13.19
CA SER A 298 -7.03 12.73 -12.37
C SER A 298 -7.38 14.16 -12.00
N TRP A 299 -8.68 14.46 -12.02
CA TRP A 299 -9.23 15.72 -11.54
C TRP A 299 -9.16 15.83 -10.01
N ASN A 300 -9.06 14.68 -9.32
CA ASN A 300 -8.86 14.64 -7.89
C ASN A 300 -7.35 14.44 -7.58
N PRO A 301 -6.67 15.43 -6.98
CA PRO A 301 -5.24 15.33 -6.69
C PRO A 301 -4.91 14.22 -5.69
N THR A 302 -5.84 13.82 -4.84
CA THR A 302 -5.61 12.71 -3.89
C THR A 302 -5.44 11.37 -4.61
N ARG A 303 -6.07 11.17 -5.78
CA ARG A 303 -5.88 9.96 -6.59
C ARG A 303 -4.46 9.84 -7.15
N HIS A 304 -3.83 10.97 -7.51
CA HIS A 304 -2.41 10.95 -7.89
C HIS A 304 -1.53 10.44 -6.75
N GLU A 305 -1.78 10.92 -5.51
CA GLU A 305 -1.05 10.43 -4.34
C GLU A 305 -1.36 8.96 -4.03
N GLN A 306 -2.59 8.53 -4.18
CA GLN A 306 -2.99 7.13 -4.01
C GLN A 306 -2.28 6.22 -5.01
N ARG A 307 -2.28 6.57 -6.30
CA ARG A 307 -1.55 5.86 -7.36
C ARG A 307 -0.06 5.80 -7.04
N GLU A 308 0.56 6.94 -6.72
CA GLU A 308 1.99 7.01 -6.37
C GLU A 308 2.32 6.21 -5.12
N GLY A 309 1.45 6.21 -4.12
CA GLY A 309 1.58 5.39 -2.91
C GLY A 309 1.53 3.88 -3.16
N ARG A 310 1.27 3.41 -4.39
CA ARG A 310 1.39 1.99 -4.77
C ARG A 310 2.84 1.54 -4.93
N VAL A 311 3.73 2.43 -5.34
CA VAL A 311 5.16 2.16 -5.51
C VAL A 311 6.03 2.94 -4.52
N ASP A 312 5.66 4.19 -4.19
CA ASP A 312 6.34 5.03 -3.19
C ASP A 312 5.85 4.68 -1.78
N ARG A 313 6.29 3.54 -1.28
CA ARG A 313 5.79 2.96 -0.03
C ARG A 313 6.93 2.41 0.81
N PHE A 314 6.68 2.29 2.14
CA PHE A 314 7.57 1.58 3.06
C PHE A 314 7.82 0.15 2.58
N GLY A 315 9.10 -0.24 2.54
CA GLY A 315 9.52 -1.58 2.09
C GLY A 315 9.64 -1.71 0.57
N GLN A 316 9.68 -0.61 -0.19
CA GLN A 316 10.04 -0.63 -1.62
C GLN A 316 11.49 -1.10 -1.78
N ASN A 317 11.70 -2.07 -2.68
CA ASN A 317 13.04 -2.63 -2.94
C ASN A 317 13.92 -1.71 -3.78
N SER A 318 13.31 -0.92 -4.67
CA SER A 318 14.04 0.03 -5.49
C SER A 318 14.43 1.25 -4.66
N PRO A 319 15.69 1.69 -4.65
CA PRO A 319 16.08 2.91 -3.94
C PRO A 319 15.50 4.18 -4.57
N LEU A 320 15.06 4.08 -5.83
CA LEU A 320 14.49 5.18 -6.62
C LEU A 320 13.18 4.72 -7.24
N VAL A 321 12.11 5.53 -7.08
CA VAL A 321 10.85 5.37 -7.80
C VAL A 321 10.61 6.56 -8.72
N LYS A 322 10.09 6.30 -9.92
CA LYS A 322 9.77 7.35 -10.89
C LYS A 322 8.26 7.55 -11.01
N SER A 323 7.81 8.81 -10.99
CA SER A 323 6.44 9.21 -11.30
C SER A 323 6.45 10.11 -12.52
N VAL A 324 5.78 9.70 -13.58
CA VAL A 324 5.72 10.45 -14.85
C VAL A 324 4.30 10.92 -15.10
N MET A 325 4.12 12.23 -15.24
CA MET A 325 2.85 12.83 -15.65
C MET A 325 2.88 13.10 -17.16
N LEU A 326 1.93 12.50 -17.89
CA LEU A 326 1.79 12.67 -19.34
C LEU A 326 0.64 13.63 -19.63
N TYR A 327 0.89 14.73 -20.32
CA TYR A 327 -0.15 15.70 -20.66
C TYR A 327 0.09 16.40 -21.99
N GLY A 328 -1.01 16.85 -22.63
CA GLY A 328 -0.96 17.59 -23.89
C GLY A 328 -0.65 19.07 -23.67
N ALA A 329 0.39 19.57 -24.34
CA ALA A 329 0.75 20.99 -24.24
C ALA A 329 -0.30 21.91 -24.86
N ASN A 330 -0.96 21.46 -25.93
CA ASN A 330 -2.05 22.15 -26.63
C ASN A 330 -3.44 21.48 -26.40
N ASN A 331 -3.53 20.50 -25.47
CA ASN A 331 -4.79 19.95 -25.03
C ASN A 331 -5.42 20.90 -23.97
N PRO A 332 -6.61 21.47 -24.22
CA PRO A 332 -7.20 22.46 -23.31
C PRO A 332 -7.52 21.88 -21.94
N ILE A 333 -7.83 20.58 -21.85
CA ILE A 333 -8.22 19.91 -20.62
C ILE A 333 -7.01 19.55 -19.76
N ASP A 334 -6.01 18.92 -20.36
CA ASP A 334 -4.79 18.56 -19.63
C ASP A 334 -4.11 19.78 -19.03
N GLY A 335 -4.10 20.90 -19.79
CA GLY A 335 -3.58 22.17 -19.30
C GLY A 335 -4.37 22.74 -18.12
N LEU A 336 -5.69 22.59 -18.11
CA LEU A 336 -6.55 23.01 -17.01
C LEU A 336 -6.28 22.17 -15.76
N ILE A 337 -6.28 20.84 -15.90
CA ILE A 337 -6.02 19.93 -14.77
C ILE A 337 -4.65 20.22 -14.15
N LEU A 338 -3.61 20.29 -14.98
CA LEU A 338 -2.25 20.51 -14.49
C LEU A 338 -2.12 21.85 -13.75
N ASN A 339 -2.55 22.93 -14.39
CA ASN A 339 -2.32 24.28 -13.86
C ASN A 339 -3.25 24.63 -12.72
N VAL A 340 -4.55 24.29 -12.83
CA VAL A 340 -5.55 24.69 -11.83
C VAL A 340 -5.60 23.71 -10.67
N ILE A 341 -5.61 22.42 -10.96
CA ILE A 341 -5.83 21.41 -9.92
C ILE A 341 -4.52 20.97 -9.28
N LEU A 342 -3.57 20.47 -10.06
CA LEU A 342 -2.36 19.87 -9.50
C LEU A 342 -1.43 20.91 -8.88
N ARG A 343 -1.15 22.02 -9.53
CA ARG A 343 -0.26 23.06 -8.98
C ARG A 343 -0.84 23.75 -7.75
N LYS A 344 -2.15 23.98 -7.72
CA LYS A 344 -2.82 24.52 -6.54
C LYS A 344 -2.81 23.52 -5.39
N SER A 345 -3.09 22.24 -5.66
CA SER A 345 -2.99 21.18 -4.68
C SER A 345 -1.58 21.09 -4.09
N GLU A 346 -0.52 21.18 -4.90
CA GLU A 346 0.87 21.23 -4.41
C GLU A 346 1.15 22.45 -3.54
N SER A 347 0.64 23.63 -3.91
CA SER A 347 0.77 24.84 -3.11
C SER A 347 0.09 24.67 -1.74
N ILE A 348 -1.13 24.15 -1.72
CA ILE A 348 -1.87 23.84 -0.49
C ILE A 348 -1.12 22.79 0.32
N LYS A 349 -0.62 21.73 -0.32
CA LYS A 349 0.17 20.68 0.34
C LYS A 349 1.45 21.23 0.98
N LYS A 350 2.16 22.12 0.31
CA LYS A 350 3.35 22.79 0.89
C LYS A 350 3.00 23.62 2.12
N GLN A 351 1.86 24.30 2.13
CA GLN A 351 1.42 25.13 3.26
C GLN A 351 0.82 24.29 4.39
N LEU A 352 -0.03 23.34 4.08
CA LEU A 352 -0.77 22.54 5.05
C LEU A 352 -0.13 21.20 5.34
N GLY A 353 0.74 20.70 4.44
CA GLY A 353 1.38 19.38 4.48
C GLY A 353 0.41 18.22 4.27
N VAL A 354 -0.77 18.45 3.72
CA VAL A 354 -1.75 17.44 3.29
C VAL A 354 -2.37 17.88 1.99
N THR A 355 -2.73 16.91 1.15
CA THR A 355 -3.48 17.17 -0.08
C THR A 355 -4.96 17.33 0.27
N VAL A 356 -5.59 18.36 -0.28
CA VAL A 356 -7.00 18.64 -0.10
C VAL A 356 -7.72 18.18 -1.36
N PRO A 357 -8.70 17.26 -1.27
CA PRO A 357 -9.47 16.84 -2.43
C PRO A 357 -10.27 18.01 -3.00
N VAL A 358 -10.51 18.00 -4.31
CA VAL A 358 -11.46 18.92 -4.95
C VAL A 358 -12.86 18.45 -4.59
N PRO A 359 -13.76 19.33 -4.17
CA PRO A 359 -15.17 18.99 -3.97
C PRO A 359 -15.81 18.65 -5.34
N GLU A 360 -15.92 17.36 -5.68
CA GLU A 360 -16.37 16.89 -7.01
C GLU A 360 -17.87 17.06 -7.23
N ASN A 361 -18.65 17.16 -6.16
CA ASN A 361 -20.10 17.16 -6.19
C ASN A 361 -20.74 18.57 -6.21
N ASP A 362 -19.96 19.61 -6.38
CA ASP A 362 -20.49 20.98 -6.48
C ASP A 362 -20.72 21.36 -7.94
N SER A 363 -22.00 21.54 -8.29
CA SER A 363 -22.43 21.94 -9.65
C SER A 363 -21.76 23.23 -10.13
N LYS A 364 -21.47 24.17 -9.21
CA LYS A 364 -20.77 25.41 -9.52
C LYS A 364 -19.30 25.20 -9.90
N ILE A 365 -18.65 24.21 -9.26
CA ILE A 365 -17.27 23.85 -9.57
C ILE A 365 -17.19 23.21 -10.95
N ASN A 366 -18.12 22.28 -11.25
CA ASN A 366 -18.19 21.64 -12.57
C ASN A 366 -18.47 22.68 -13.67
N GLU A 367 -19.38 23.60 -13.43
CA GLU A 367 -19.67 24.72 -14.33
C GLU A 367 -18.41 25.57 -14.57
N ALA A 368 -17.69 25.96 -13.52
CA ALA A 368 -16.49 26.77 -13.61
C ALA A 368 -15.39 26.05 -14.41
N LEU A 369 -15.19 24.75 -14.18
CA LEU A 369 -14.20 23.95 -14.89
C LEU A 369 -14.53 23.79 -16.39
N VAL A 370 -15.79 23.54 -16.71
CA VAL A 370 -16.23 23.44 -18.13
C VAL A 370 -16.09 24.78 -18.83
N LYS A 371 -16.52 25.87 -18.20
CA LYS A 371 -16.34 27.21 -18.77
C LYS A 371 -14.88 27.54 -19.01
N ALA A 372 -13.99 27.23 -18.07
CA ALA A 372 -12.56 27.43 -18.24
C ALA A 372 -11.95 26.56 -19.37
N ALA A 373 -12.48 25.34 -19.58
CA ALA A 373 -12.02 24.47 -20.67
C ALA A 373 -12.50 24.94 -22.04
N LEU A 374 -13.78 25.40 -22.16
CA LEU A 374 -14.40 25.78 -23.42
C LEU A 374 -13.95 27.15 -23.93
N PHE A 375 -13.80 28.13 -23.04
CA PHE A 375 -13.62 29.54 -23.40
C PHE A 375 -12.17 30.02 -23.27
N LYS A 376 -11.21 29.11 -23.14
CA LYS A 376 -9.78 29.42 -23.16
C LYS A 376 -9.37 29.92 -24.52
N LYS A 377 -8.88 31.18 -24.65
CA LYS A 377 -8.25 31.68 -25.88
C LYS A 377 -6.94 30.92 -26.12
N SER A 378 -6.76 30.40 -27.31
CA SER A 378 -5.50 29.80 -27.77
C SER A 378 -4.40 30.88 -27.94
N SER A 379 -3.76 31.23 -26.82
CA SER A 379 -2.56 32.05 -26.86
C SER A 379 -1.33 31.19 -26.56
N SER A 380 -0.47 31.05 -27.58
CA SER A 380 0.85 30.46 -27.44
C SER A 380 1.76 31.41 -26.64
N SER A 381 1.63 31.45 -25.31
CA SER A 381 2.50 32.25 -24.46
C SER A 381 3.54 31.38 -23.77
N LYS A 382 4.82 31.67 -24.09
CA LYS A 382 6.00 31.12 -23.43
C LYS A 382 5.93 31.37 -21.91
N ILE A 383 5.76 30.32 -21.11
CA ILE A 383 5.77 30.38 -19.67
C ILE A 383 7.17 30.78 -19.20
N LYS A 384 7.32 32.00 -18.68
CA LYS A 384 8.55 32.45 -18.01
C LYS A 384 8.56 31.87 -16.58
N LYS A 385 9.56 31.02 -16.30
CA LYS A 385 9.90 30.61 -14.92
C LYS A 385 10.29 31.82 -14.09
N LYS A 386 9.45 32.24 -13.14
CA LYS A 386 9.87 33.09 -12.01
C LYS A 386 9.07 32.71 -10.77
N GLY A 387 9.79 32.41 -9.70
CA GLY A 387 9.22 32.05 -8.39
C GLY A 387 8.57 33.24 -7.71
N TYR A 388 7.70 32.92 -6.79
CA TYR A 388 6.80 33.64 -5.88
C TYR A 388 5.33 33.63 -6.30
N MET A 389 4.45 33.51 -5.28
CA MET A 389 2.99 33.47 -5.33
C MET A 389 2.43 34.21 -6.57
N VAL A 390 2.18 33.46 -7.60
CA VAL A 390 1.49 33.93 -8.79
C VAL A 390 0.04 33.57 -8.62
N ASP A 391 -0.85 34.53 -8.80
CA ASP A 391 -2.27 34.28 -8.95
C ASP A 391 -2.43 33.20 -10.03
N LEU A 392 -3.12 32.12 -9.72
CA LEU A 392 -3.12 30.87 -10.52
C LEU A 392 -3.69 31.07 -11.92
N PHE A 393 -4.35 32.20 -12.14
CA PHE A 393 -4.99 32.62 -13.38
C PHE A 393 -4.26 33.77 -14.07
N GLU A 394 -3.16 34.29 -13.49
CA GLU A 394 -2.31 35.30 -14.12
C GLU A 394 -1.63 34.68 -15.36
N GLY A 395 -2.23 34.89 -16.53
CA GLY A 395 -1.79 34.36 -17.83
C GLY A 395 -2.80 33.52 -18.59
N LEU A 396 -3.97 33.25 -18.02
CA LEU A 396 -5.13 32.81 -18.75
C LEU A 396 -5.93 34.06 -19.15
N GLU A 397 -5.82 34.48 -20.41
CA GLU A 397 -6.76 35.47 -20.96
C GLU A 397 -8.14 34.83 -21.11
N ILE A 398 -8.98 35.03 -20.10
CA ILE A 398 -10.36 34.56 -20.02
C ILE A 398 -11.25 35.79 -20.15
N GLU A 399 -12.39 35.69 -20.80
CA GLU A 399 -13.37 36.78 -20.87
C GLU A 399 -13.88 37.12 -19.46
N ASP A 400 -14.10 38.41 -19.18
CA ASP A 400 -14.40 38.95 -17.84
C ASP A 400 -15.56 38.23 -17.09
N ASP A 401 -16.57 37.75 -17.80
CA ASP A 401 -17.69 37.00 -17.19
C ASP A 401 -17.32 35.60 -16.65
N ASN A 402 -16.23 35.01 -17.12
CA ASN A 402 -15.77 33.69 -16.68
C ASN A 402 -14.77 33.77 -15.52
N GLN A 403 -14.16 34.92 -15.26
CA GLN A 403 -13.28 35.19 -14.13
C GLN A 403 -14.04 34.95 -12.79
N GLN A 404 -15.30 35.39 -12.70
CA GLN A 404 -16.12 35.21 -11.50
C GLN A 404 -16.35 33.73 -11.15
N SER A 405 -16.52 32.86 -12.13
CA SER A 405 -16.71 31.42 -11.91
C SER A 405 -15.45 30.76 -11.34
N LEU A 406 -14.28 31.18 -11.77
CA LEU A 406 -12.98 30.70 -11.27
C LEU A 406 -12.67 31.24 -9.86
N ASP A 407 -13.10 32.46 -9.56
CA ASP A 407 -12.99 33.04 -8.23
C ASP A 407 -13.86 32.27 -7.21
N VAL A 408 -15.07 31.85 -7.60
CA VAL A 408 -15.92 30.98 -6.79
C VAL A 408 -15.22 29.64 -6.50
N PHE A 409 -14.63 29.01 -7.52
CA PHE A 409 -13.84 27.78 -7.33
C PHE A 409 -12.67 27.98 -6.34
N ASN A 410 -11.95 29.09 -6.47
CA ASN A 410 -10.86 29.44 -5.57
C ASN A 410 -11.31 29.63 -4.13
N ILE A 411 -12.45 30.32 -3.93
CA ILE A 411 -13.03 30.59 -2.61
C ILE A 411 -13.47 29.27 -1.97
N GLU A 412 -14.21 28.43 -2.67
CA GLU A 412 -14.73 27.15 -2.14
C GLU A 412 -13.57 26.21 -1.78
N TRP A 413 -12.54 26.10 -2.62
CA TRP A 413 -11.39 25.26 -2.30
C TRP A 413 -10.55 25.84 -1.15
N THR A 414 -10.43 27.15 -1.04
CA THR A 414 -9.76 27.81 0.08
C THR A 414 -10.54 27.58 1.37
N ASN A 415 -11.87 27.66 1.35
CA ASN A 415 -12.73 27.36 2.48
C ASN A 415 -12.59 25.89 2.92
N ALA A 416 -12.57 24.95 1.98
CA ALA A 416 -12.30 23.54 2.27
C ALA A 416 -10.91 23.34 2.89
N SER A 417 -9.91 24.03 2.36
CA SER A 417 -8.53 24.02 2.88
C SER A 417 -8.44 24.57 4.31
N GLU A 418 -9.13 25.66 4.62
CA GLU A 418 -9.18 26.25 5.98
C GLU A 418 -9.90 25.33 6.97
N LYS A 419 -10.98 24.67 6.56
CA LYS A 419 -11.66 23.65 7.38
C LYS A 419 -10.69 22.51 7.71
N ILE A 420 -9.98 21.96 6.73
CA ILE A 420 -8.98 20.90 6.96
C ILE A 420 -7.84 21.40 7.85
N LYS A 421 -7.40 22.63 7.69
CA LYS A 421 -6.38 23.24 8.56
C LYS A 421 -6.85 23.34 10.03
N ALA A 422 -8.10 23.74 10.26
CA ALA A 422 -8.71 23.75 11.57
C ALA A 422 -8.78 22.35 12.19
N PHE A 423 -9.18 21.34 11.43
CA PHE A 423 -9.16 19.94 11.85
C PHE A 423 -7.74 19.45 12.15
N ARG A 424 -6.76 19.78 11.32
CA ARG A 424 -5.38 19.34 11.50
C ARG A 424 -4.76 19.81 12.80
N SER A 425 -5.03 21.05 13.24
CA SER A 425 -4.55 21.55 14.54
C SER A 425 -5.08 20.72 15.72
N ILE A 426 -6.18 19.98 15.50
CA ILE A 426 -6.79 19.05 16.45
C ILE A 426 -6.02 17.73 16.50
N PHE A 427 -5.57 17.23 15.35
CA PHE A 427 -5.07 15.87 15.18
C PHE A 427 -3.54 15.75 15.18
N SER A 428 -2.79 16.87 15.15
CA SER A 428 -1.35 16.81 15.26
C SER A 428 -0.94 16.48 16.70
N GLN A 429 -0.96 15.20 17.04
CA GLN A 429 -0.40 14.74 18.30
C GLN A 429 1.12 14.70 18.19
N ARG A 430 1.77 15.57 18.96
CA ARG A 430 3.18 15.50 19.28
C ARG A 430 3.48 14.56 20.46
N ALA A 431 2.48 13.78 20.90
CA ALA A 431 2.57 13.00 22.14
C ALA A 431 3.52 11.80 22.06
N ILE A 432 3.80 11.28 20.84
CA ILE A 432 4.72 10.16 20.64
C ILE A 432 5.78 10.63 19.62
N HIS A 433 7.04 10.70 20.05
CA HIS A 433 8.16 11.05 19.17
C HIS A 433 8.46 9.86 18.22
N PRO A 434 8.76 10.13 16.93
CA PRO A 434 9.15 9.07 15.98
C PRO A 434 10.32 8.21 16.47
N ASP A 435 11.27 8.80 17.18
CA ASP A 435 12.47 8.18 17.75
C ASP A 435 12.14 7.10 18.77
N GLU A 436 11.14 7.37 19.63
CA GLU A 436 10.66 6.40 20.63
C GLU A 436 10.01 5.21 19.94
N VAL A 437 9.22 5.47 18.89
CA VAL A 437 8.59 4.39 18.08
C VAL A 437 9.64 3.57 17.37
N TYR A 438 10.66 4.22 16.79
CA TYR A 438 11.74 3.52 16.10
C TYR A 438 12.57 2.63 17.05
N SER A 439 12.91 3.14 18.22
CA SER A 439 13.65 2.36 19.22
C SER A 439 12.87 1.13 19.70
N LEU A 440 11.55 1.26 19.91
CA LEU A 440 10.65 0.15 20.25
C LEU A 440 10.53 -0.83 19.08
N TYR A 441 10.37 -0.34 17.86
CA TYR A 441 10.30 -1.17 16.65
C TYR A 441 11.60 -1.98 16.46
N LYS A 442 12.77 -1.33 16.61
CA LYS A 442 14.07 -2.01 16.50
C LYS A 442 14.24 -3.09 17.57
N LYS A 443 13.88 -2.78 18.82
CA LYS A 443 13.91 -3.73 19.93
C LYS A 443 12.97 -4.92 19.68
N GLN A 444 11.77 -4.66 19.19
CA GLN A 444 10.78 -5.70 18.87
C GLN A 444 11.23 -6.57 17.70
N ASN A 445 11.77 -5.99 16.64
CA ASN A 445 12.31 -6.76 15.51
C ASN A 445 13.50 -7.62 15.92
N GLN A 446 14.38 -7.11 16.79
CA GLN A 446 15.49 -7.90 17.32
C GLN A 446 14.99 -9.09 18.16
N SER A 447 13.94 -8.91 18.95
CA SER A 447 13.36 -10.00 19.76
C SER A 447 12.60 -11.04 18.91
N LEU A 448 12.06 -10.63 17.77
CA LEU A 448 11.36 -11.51 16.83
C LEU A 448 12.33 -12.29 15.90
N GLY A 449 13.62 -11.96 15.89
CA GLY A 449 14.59 -12.46 14.93
C GLY A 449 14.54 -11.66 13.61
N GLY A 450 15.71 -11.44 13.02
CA GLY A 450 15.85 -10.68 11.78
C GLY A 450 15.60 -11.50 10.52
N HIS A 451 15.68 -10.85 9.37
CA HIS A 451 15.62 -11.52 8.06
C HIS A 451 16.68 -12.60 7.89
N GLN A 452 17.86 -12.42 8.53
CA GLN A 452 18.94 -13.40 8.51
C GLN A 452 18.54 -14.71 9.20
N ASP A 453 17.79 -14.65 10.30
CA ASP A 453 17.31 -15.83 11.02
C ASP A 453 16.27 -16.60 10.20
N LEU A 454 15.40 -15.88 9.49
CA LEU A 454 14.42 -16.48 8.59
C LEU A 454 15.10 -17.11 7.36
N GLU A 455 16.09 -16.43 6.78
CA GLU A 455 16.89 -16.99 5.69
C GLU A 455 17.61 -18.27 6.14
N PHE A 456 18.24 -18.23 7.30
CA PHE A 456 18.92 -19.39 7.90
C PHE A 456 17.94 -20.55 8.12
N PHE A 457 16.76 -20.27 8.68
CA PHE A 457 15.69 -21.25 8.87
C PHE A 457 15.26 -21.87 7.54
N CYS A 458 14.88 -21.06 6.55
CA CYS A 458 14.42 -21.55 5.27
C CYS A 458 15.48 -22.39 4.55
N ARG A 459 16.74 -21.96 4.53
CA ARG A 459 17.82 -22.68 3.87
C ARG A 459 18.08 -24.04 4.51
N ASN A 460 18.19 -24.07 5.84
CA ASN A 460 18.50 -25.30 6.55
C ASN A 460 17.34 -26.29 6.54
N CYS A 461 16.11 -25.81 6.74
CA CYS A 461 14.92 -26.66 6.69
C CYS A 461 14.70 -27.23 5.29
N SER A 462 14.81 -26.42 4.25
CA SER A 462 14.65 -26.90 2.88
C SER A 462 15.70 -27.95 2.53
N HIS A 463 16.96 -27.67 2.87
CA HIS A 463 18.07 -28.61 2.60
C HIS A 463 17.89 -29.94 3.37
N LEU A 464 17.50 -29.87 4.64
CA LEU A 464 17.26 -31.06 5.49
C LEU A 464 16.14 -31.92 4.89
N LEU A 465 15.11 -31.30 4.35
CA LEU A 465 13.95 -31.97 3.76
C LEU A 465 14.15 -32.33 2.26
N GLY A 466 15.32 -32.06 1.69
CA GLY A 466 15.73 -32.47 0.34
C GLY A 466 15.56 -31.45 -0.75
N ALA A 467 14.99 -30.27 -0.46
CA ALA A 467 14.84 -29.22 -1.44
C ALA A 467 16.04 -28.26 -1.45
N THR A 468 16.40 -27.78 -2.64
CA THR A 468 17.53 -26.84 -2.83
C THR A 468 17.03 -25.49 -3.29
N LEU A 469 17.55 -24.46 -2.64
CA LEU A 469 17.26 -23.06 -2.99
C LEU A 469 18.24 -22.57 -4.05
N PHE A 470 17.72 -22.15 -5.19
CA PHE A 470 18.49 -21.60 -6.31
C PHE A 470 18.36 -20.08 -6.32
N GLN A 471 19.49 -19.39 -6.27
CA GLN A 471 19.53 -17.92 -6.31
C GLN A 471 19.18 -17.43 -7.72
N SER A 472 18.34 -16.39 -7.80
CA SER A 472 18.02 -15.73 -9.06
C SER A 472 19.24 -15.00 -9.63
N LYS A 473 19.45 -15.08 -10.96
CA LYS A 473 20.54 -14.37 -11.64
C LYS A 473 20.39 -12.84 -11.63
N LYS A 474 19.18 -12.35 -11.45
CA LYS A 474 18.86 -10.90 -11.52
C LYS A 474 18.80 -10.22 -10.16
N SER A 475 18.53 -10.94 -9.09
CA SER A 475 18.43 -10.39 -7.74
C SER A 475 19.16 -11.28 -6.74
N LYS A 476 20.01 -10.66 -5.90
CA LYS A 476 20.82 -11.39 -4.92
C LYS A 476 19.99 -12.04 -3.81
N ASN A 477 18.79 -11.52 -3.52
CA ASN A 477 17.98 -11.93 -2.37
C ASN A 477 16.70 -12.67 -2.77
N VAL A 478 16.52 -12.97 -4.07
CA VAL A 478 15.42 -13.78 -4.57
C VAL A 478 15.92 -15.19 -4.87
N PHE A 479 15.23 -16.17 -4.31
CA PHE A 479 15.52 -17.59 -4.47
C PHE A 479 14.31 -18.32 -5.01
N SER A 480 14.54 -19.39 -5.74
CA SER A 480 13.50 -20.30 -6.19
C SER A 480 13.79 -21.72 -5.69
N LEU A 481 12.74 -22.48 -5.43
CA LEU A 481 12.82 -23.90 -5.11
C LEU A 481 11.70 -24.65 -5.81
N ARG A 482 11.90 -25.95 -6.02
CA ARG A 482 10.87 -26.84 -6.54
C ARG A 482 10.20 -27.56 -5.38
N ILE A 483 8.86 -27.51 -5.35
CA ILE A 483 8.07 -28.17 -4.31
C ILE A 483 8.21 -29.69 -4.43
N SER A 484 8.36 -30.23 -5.65
CA SER A 484 8.58 -31.64 -5.90
C SER A 484 9.89 -32.21 -5.34
N ASP A 485 10.88 -31.35 -5.00
CA ASP A 485 12.16 -31.78 -4.43
C ASP A 485 12.02 -32.17 -2.94
N TYR A 486 10.98 -31.72 -2.25
CA TYR A 486 10.72 -32.15 -0.87
C TYR A 486 10.41 -33.64 -0.80
N LYS A 487 11.01 -34.32 0.18
CA LYS A 487 10.81 -35.78 0.37
C LYS A 487 9.45 -36.13 0.95
N ASP A 488 8.89 -35.23 1.77
CA ASP A 488 7.60 -35.46 2.44
C ASP A 488 6.43 -35.04 1.56
N LYS A 489 5.46 -35.95 1.35
CA LYS A 489 4.31 -35.72 0.49
C LYS A 489 3.25 -34.80 1.09
N ASN A 490 3.12 -34.79 2.42
CA ASN A 490 2.16 -33.94 3.11
C ASN A 490 2.61 -32.47 3.01
N LEU A 491 3.91 -32.23 3.25
CA LEU A 491 4.52 -30.93 3.06
C LEU A 491 4.41 -30.46 1.59
N GLN A 492 4.70 -31.35 0.61
CA GLN A 492 4.49 -31.01 -0.79
C GLN A 492 3.05 -30.58 -1.10
N LYS A 493 2.07 -31.25 -0.50
CA LYS A 493 0.65 -30.89 -0.69
C LYS A 493 0.34 -29.53 -0.10
N SER A 494 0.71 -29.27 1.16
CA SER A 494 0.51 -27.97 1.81
C SER A 494 1.18 -26.83 1.03
N LEU A 495 2.38 -27.04 0.49
CA LEU A 495 3.07 -26.04 -0.31
C LEU A 495 2.46 -25.86 -1.72
N LYS A 496 1.86 -26.89 -2.30
CA LYS A 496 1.15 -26.79 -3.59
C LYS A 496 -0.15 -26.01 -3.49
N ASP A 497 -0.75 -25.99 -2.30
CA ASP A 497 -1.93 -25.16 -2.04
C ASP A 497 -1.57 -23.63 -2.00
N LEU A 498 -0.29 -23.29 -1.86
CA LEU A 498 0.19 -21.90 -1.86
C LEU A 498 0.50 -21.32 -3.24
N CYS A 499 0.74 -22.16 -4.24
CA CYS A 499 1.08 -21.69 -5.57
C CYS A 499 0.59 -22.65 -6.66
N SER A 500 0.23 -22.10 -7.81
CA SER A 500 -0.29 -22.85 -8.97
C SER A 500 0.77 -23.63 -9.74
N THR A 501 2.06 -23.41 -9.43
CA THR A 501 3.20 -24.01 -10.13
C THR A 501 4.06 -24.82 -9.17
N ASP A 502 4.90 -25.73 -9.71
CA ASP A 502 5.88 -26.48 -8.90
C ASP A 502 7.06 -25.61 -8.45
N LEU A 503 7.17 -24.38 -8.94
CA LEU A 503 8.27 -23.47 -8.65
C LEU A 503 7.78 -22.37 -7.70
N LEU A 504 8.35 -22.35 -6.51
CA LEU A 504 8.09 -21.33 -5.47
C LEU A 504 9.22 -20.30 -5.46
N TYR A 505 8.87 -19.02 -5.45
CA TYR A 505 9.81 -17.91 -5.36
C TYR A 505 9.80 -17.30 -3.96
N LEU A 506 10.97 -17.12 -3.36
CA LEU A 506 11.15 -16.55 -2.04
C LEU A 506 12.02 -15.31 -2.13
N ASN A 507 11.51 -14.19 -1.70
CA ASN A 507 12.29 -12.96 -1.57
C ASN A 507 12.69 -12.76 -0.11
N PHE A 508 13.94 -13.05 0.25
CA PHE A 508 14.42 -12.99 1.63
C PHE A 508 14.43 -11.57 2.22
N ASP A 509 14.40 -10.52 1.40
CA ASP A 509 14.24 -9.16 1.90
C ASP A 509 12.83 -8.87 2.43
N LYS A 510 11.84 -9.64 1.98
CA LYS A 510 10.42 -9.46 2.30
C LYS A 510 9.85 -10.55 3.18
N LEU A 511 10.58 -11.64 3.29
CA LEU A 511 10.14 -12.78 4.06
C LEU A 511 9.87 -12.36 5.52
N ASN A 512 8.71 -12.72 6.04
CA ASN A 512 8.33 -12.48 7.41
C ASN A 512 7.75 -13.76 8.04
N ARG A 513 7.58 -13.79 9.35
CA ARG A 513 7.10 -14.98 10.06
C ARG A 513 5.69 -15.44 9.68
N ASN A 514 4.88 -14.52 9.14
CA ASN A 514 3.52 -14.83 8.69
C ASN A 514 3.47 -15.26 7.23
N ASP A 515 4.62 -15.37 6.57
CA ASP A 515 4.69 -15.91 5.21
C ASP A 515 4.14 -17.33 5.20
N PRO A 516 3.22 -17.66 4.28
CA PRO A 516 2.59 -18.98 4.22
C PRO A 516 3.61 -20.13 4.09
N TYR A 517 4.70 -19.91 3.39
CA TYR A 517 5.77 -20.89 3.27
C TYR A 517 6.47 -21.15 4.61
N ILE A 518 6.79 -20.09 5.37
CA ILE A 518 7.40 -20.21 6.70
C ILE A 518 6.44 -20.88 7.66
N SER A 519 5.17 -20.51 7.62
CA SER A 519 4.13 -21.12 8.44
C SER A 519 4.00 -22.61 8.17
N SER A 520 3.95 -23.03 6.90
CA SER A 520 3.87 -24.44 6.52
C SER A 520 5.09 -25.25 6.97
N LEU A 521 6.29 -24.69 6.82
CA LEU A 521 7.51 -25.33 7.34
C LEU A 521 7.49 -25.44 8.87
N SER A 522 7.10 -24.37 9.57
CA SER A 522 7.06 -24.33 11.04
C SER A 522 6.05 -25.31 11.61
N GLU A 523 4.87 -25.42 11.00
CA GLU A 523 3.86 -26.40 11.36
C GLU A 523 4.37 -27.83 11.15
N PHE A 524 4.95 -28.10 9.98
CA PHE A 524 5.51 -29.40 9.68
C PHE A 524 6.59 -29.82 10.69
N PHE A 525 7.52 -28.92 11.04
CA PHE A 525 8.55 -29.20 12.05
C PHE A 525 7.96 -29.40 13.44
N SER A 526 6.97 -28.60 13.82
CA SER A 526 6.30 -28.72 15.11
C SER A 526 5.53 -30.05 15.25
N GLU A 527 4.77 -30.42 14.24
CA GLU A 527 4.04 -31.69 14.21
C GLU A 527 4.99 -32.90 14.22
N SER A 528 6.03 -32.86 13.38
CA SER A 528 7.03 -33.94 13.32
C SER A 528 7.79 -34.11 14.65
N ALA A 529 8.07 -33.00 15.34
CA ALA A 529 8.71 -33.03 16.67
C ALA A 529 7.81 -33.59 17.77
N ILE A 530 6.49 -33.46 17.64
CA ILE A 530 5.49 -33.96 18.62
C ILE A 530 5.18 -35.44 18.34
N THR A 531 4.97 -35.82 17.09
CA THR A 531 4.56 -37.19 16.72
C THR A 531 5.69 -38.20 16.81
N SER A 532 6.96 -37.71 16.88
CA SER A 532 8.15 -38.55 16.94
C SER A 532 8.28 -39.55 15.76
N GLU A 533 7.63 -39.25 14.63
CA GLU A 533 7.69 -40.06 13.42
C GLU A 533 8.97 -39.81 12.61
N SER A 534 9.64 -38.68 12.84
CA SER A 534 10.86 -38.30 12.14
C SER A 534 12.11 -38.63 12.99
N GLU A 535 13.07 -39.32 12.36
CA GLU A 535 14.41 -39.52 12.97
C GLU A 535 15.27 -38.24 12.96
N LEU A 536 14.89 -37.25 12.13
CA LEU A 536 15.66 -36.01 11.91
C LEU A 536 15.14 -34.82 12.74
N ILE A 537 13.89 -34.88 13.19
CA ILE A 537 13.22 -33.77 13.89
C ILE A 537 12.79 -34.25 15.28
N CYS A 538 13.39 -33.69 16.33
CA CYS A 538 13.10 -34.09 17.69
C CYS A 538 13.13 -32.89 18.66
N ARG A 539 12.42 -33.02 19.78
CA ARG A 539 12.39 -32.04 20.88
C ARG A 539 13.59 -32.16 21.84
N SER A 540 14.33 -33.23 21.75
CA SER A 540 15.50 -33.42 22.56
C SER A 540 16.61 -34.13 21.78
N ALA A 541 17.85 -33.63 21.93
CA ALA A 541 19.00 -34.19 21.29
C ALA A 541 20.27 -33.97 22.13
N ALA A 542 21.23 -34.88 21.95
CA ALA A 542 22.56 -34.72 22.49
C ALA A 542 23.59 -35.00 21.38
N CYS A 543 24.59 -34.14 21.25
CA CYS A 543 25.65 -34.30 20.24
C CYS A 543 26.99 -33.73 20.74
N ILE A 544 28.06 -34.06 20.03
CA ILE A 544 29.39 -33.44 20.19
C ILE A 544 29.43 -32.26 19.21
N SER A 545 29.97 -31.12 19.66
CA SER A 545 30.11 -29.92 18.85
C SER A 545 31.46 -29.25 19.12
N SER A 546 32.18 -28.95 18.05
CA SER A 546 33.43 -28.17 18.11
C SER A 546 33.16 -26.67 18.40
N ASP A 547 31.91 -26.23 18.31
CA ASP A 547 31.53 -24.83 18.57
C ASP A 547 31.39 -24.53 20.06
N VAL A 548 31.47 -25.56 20.94
CA VAL A 548 31.40 -25.41 22.39
C VAL A 548 32.64 -25.94 23.08
N ASN A 549 33.19 -25.17 24.02
CA ASN A 549 34.37 -25.53 24.79
C ASN A 549 34.06 -26.19 26.15
N LYS A 550 32.79 -26.21 26.55
CA LYS A 550 32.31 -26.77 27.80
C LYS A 550 31.01 -27.50 27.58
N TYR A 551 30.75 -28.50 28.43
CA TYR A 551 29.41 -29.11 28.53
C TYR A 551 28.37 -28.03 28.63
N SER A 552 27.42 -28.04 27.70
CA SER A 552 26.38 -27.02 27.63
C SER A 552 25.00 -27.68 27.47
N VAL A 553 24.02 -27.15 28.16
CA VAL A 553 22.61 -27.61 28.09
C VAL A 553 21.75 -26.44 27.71
N ILE A 554 20.82 -26.64 26.77
CA ILE A 554 19.85 -25.66 26.37
C ILE A 554 18.46 -26.15 26.76
N TYR A 555 17.76 -25.35 27.56
CA TYR A 555 16.37 -25.53 27.92
C TYR A 555 15.51 -24.55 27.12
N LEU A 556 14.56 -25.02 26.32
CA LEU A 556 13.54 -24.17 25.69
C LEU A 556 12.30 -24.20 26.58
N LEU A 557 12.01 -23.05 27.20
CA LEU A 557 10.93 -22.89 28.17
C LEU A 557 9.80 -22.10 27.57
N ARG A 558 8.57 -22.60 27.61
CA ARG A 558 7.37 -21.83 27.35
C ARG A 558 6.85 -21.22 28.64
N ILE A 559 6.88 -19.88 28.68
CA ILE A 559 6.45 -19.09 29.80
C ILE A 559 5.16 -18.38 29.44
N ARG A 560 4.18 -18.45 30.33
CA ARG A 560 2.90 -17.75 30.19
C ARG A 560 2.81 -16.67 31.24
N TYR A 561 2.34 -15.47 30.82
CA TYR A 561 2.14 -14.33 31.71
C TYR A 561 0.67 -13.97 31.76
N LEU A 562 0.16 -13.78 32.97
CA LEU A 562 -1.14 -13.22 33.22
C LEU A 562 -0.99 -11.74 33.53
N ILE A 563 -1.56 -10.91 32.67
CA ILE A 563 -1.54 -9.46 32.81
C ILE A 563 -2.94 -9.03 33.27
N GLU A 564 -3.05 -8.59 34.51
CA GLU A 564 -4.30 -8.09 35.09
C GLU A 564 -4.32 -6.58 35.07
N ARG A 565 -5.36 -6.02 34.49
CA ARG A 565 -5.61 -4.59 34.47
C ARG A 565 -6.67 -4.21 35.47
N ARG A 566 -6.37 -3.26 36.36
CA ARG A 566 -7.26 -2.79 37.42
C ARG A 566 -7.44 -1.27 37.37
N ILE A 567 -8.68 -0.79 37.63
CA ILE A 567 -9.02 0.61 37.88
C ILE A 567 -9.61 0.67 39.29
N ASN A 568 -9.10 1.55 40.13
CA ASN A 568 -9.58 1.69 41.52
C ASN A 568 -9.73 0.33 42.23
N ASN A 569 -8.74 -0.54 42.08
CA ASN A 569 -8.69 -1.92 42.61
C ASN A 569 -9.71 -2.90 41.97
N ARG A 570 -10.50 -2.50 40.97
CA ARG A 570 -11.41 -3.41 40.27
C ARG A 570 -10.73 -3.96 39.02
N LEU A 571 -10.78 -5.27 38.84
CA LEU A 571 -10.29 -5.95 37.65
C LEU A 571 -11.16 -5.53 36.45
N VAL A 572 -10.51 -4.97 35.42
CA VAL A 572 -11.17 -4.50 34.18
C VAL A 572 -10.95 -5.48 33.05
N ASN A 573 -9.72 -6.00 32.94
CA ASN A 573 -9.35 -6.90 31.87
C ASN A 573 -8.20 -7.81 32.31
N THR A 574 -8.15 -9.01 31.69
CA THR A 574 -7.09 -9.98 31.87
C THR A 574 -6.58 -10.41 30.51
N ILE A 575 -5.27 -10.34 30.31
CA ILE A 575 -4.60 -10.73 29.07
C ILE A 575 -3.66 -11.88 29.41
N LEU A 576 -3.76 -12.98 28.67
CA LEU A 576 -2.79 -14.06 28.70
C LEU A 576 -1.85 -13.88 27.50
N THR A 577 -0.55 -13.84 27.75
CA THR A 577 0.49 -13.85 26.71
C THR A 577 1.51 -14.93 27.00
N GLU A 578 2.22 -15.38 25.97
CA GLU A 578 3.24 -16.41 26.11
C GLU A 578 4.48 -16.08 25.29
N GLU A 579 5.62 -16.59 25.75
CA GLU A 579 6.88 -16.54 25.02
C GLU A 579 7.66 -17.84 25.16
N ILE A 580 8.57 -18.10 24.23
CA ILE A 580 9.58 -19.16 24.33
C ILE A 580 10.89 -18.52 24.75
N LEU A 581 11.35 -18.85 25.97
CA LEU A 581 12.59 -18.35 26.53
C LEU A 581 13.65 -19.45 26.47
N PRO A 582 14.70 -19.31 25.65
CA PRO A 582 15.85 -20.20 25.72
C PRO A 582 16.73 -19.86 26.93
N VAL A 583 17.11 -20.89 27.68
CA VAL A 583 18.05 -20.79 28.80
C VAL A 583 19.19 -21.77 28.58
N GLY A 584 20.41 -21.25 28.59
CA GLY A 584 21.63 -22.05 28.45
C GLY A 584 22.34 -22.23 29.79
N LYS A 585 22.70 -23.48 30.13
CA LYS A 585 23.58 -23.84 31.26
C LYS A 585 24.94 -24.24 30.71
N ILE A 586 26.01 -23.55 31.08
CA ILE A 586 27.39 -23.80 30.61
C ILE A 586 28.20 -24.31 31.79
N GLY A 587 28.83 -25.50 31.63
CA GLY A 587 29.64 -26.15 32.64
C GLY A 587 28.92 -27.18 33.47
N LYS A 588 29.66 -28.18 33.99
CA LYS A 588 29.14 -29.24 34.90
C LYS A 588 29.19 -28.83 36.39
N LYS A 589 30.25 -28.12 36.81
CA LYS A 589 30.42 -27.58 38.16
C LYS A 589 30.63 -26.06 38.01
N ASN A 590 30.10 -25.28 38.91
CA ASN A 590 30.07 -23.81 38.82
C ASN A 590 29.45 -23.33 37.49
N SER A 591 28.23 -23.79 37.24
CA SER A 591 27.54 -23.53 35.96
C SER A 591 27.21 -22.06 35.85
N GLU A 592 27.48 -21.51 34.67
CA GLU A 592 27.04 -20.20 34.23
C GLU A 592 25.71 -20.34 33.50
N TYR A 593 24.77 -19.42 33.74
CA TYR A 593 23.47 -19.41 33.07
C TYR A 593 23.37 -18.18 32.17
N ILE A 594 23.01 -18.40 30.91
CA ILE A 594 22.74 -17.37 29.90
C ILE A 594 21.30 -17.46 29.44
N VAL A 595 20.69 -16.37 29.07
CA VAL A 595 19.24 -16.28 28.79
C VAL A 595 18.97 -15.48 27.51
N GLY A 596 17.95 -15.87 26.78
CA GLY A 596 17.46 -15.14 25.61
C GLY A 596 18.44 -15.16 24.44
N THR A 597 18.75 -14.00 23.88
CA THR A 597 19.62 -13.87 22.68
C THR A 597 21.04 -14.40 22.87
N ASP A 598 21.55 -14.43 24.11
CA ASP A 598 22.90 -14.95 24.39
C ASP A 598 22.98 -16.45 24.16
N VAL A 599 21.85 -17.16 24.22
CA VAL A 599 21.76 -18.61 23.94
C VAL A 599 21.83 -18.94 22.46
N ASN A 600 21.60 -17.96 21.59
CA ASN A 600 21.56 -18.18 20.12
C ASN A 600 22.84 -18.84 19.59
N LYS A 601 23.99 -18.51 20.15
CA LYS A 601 25.25 -19.13 19.76
C LYS A 601 25.27 -20.65 20.00
N LEU A 602 24.62 -21.09 21.07
CA LEU A 602 24.48 -22.51 21.37
C LEU A 602 23.43 -23.19 20.49
N LEU A 603 22.34 -22.47 20.14
CA LEU A 603 21.27 -22.99 19.29
C LEU A 603 21.71 -23.21 17.83
N VAL A 604 22.66 -22.42 17.34
CA VAL A 604 23.21 -22.56 15.97
C VAL A 604 24.46 -23.43 15.89
N ALA A 605 24.94 -23.96 17.03
CA ALA A 605 26.11 -24.82 17.10
C ALA A 605 25.91 -26.08 16.24
N LYS A 606 26.93 -26.41 15.45
CA LYS A 606 26.89 -27.56 14.55
C LYS A 606 27.37 -28.81 15.25
N SER A 607 26.71 -29.92 14.99
CA SER A 607 27.20 -31.22 15.41
C SER A 607 28.47 -31.60 14.62
N SER A 608 29.57 -31.90 15.31
CA SER A 608 30.78 -32.42 14.71
C SER A 608 30.76 -33.96 14.59
N SER A 609 30.13 -34.61 15.56
CA SER A 609 29.94 -36.07 15.55
C SER A 609 28.68 -36.48 16.32
N ASN A 610 28.13 -37.66 15.99
CA ASN A 610 27.05 -38.28 16.70
C ASN A 610 27.59 -39.09 17.86
N ILE A 611 26.79 -39.20 18.95
CA ILE A 611 27.08 -40.02 20.11
C ILE A 611 26.17 -41.26 20.14
N ASP A 612 26.61 -42.31 20.83
CA ASP A 612 25.83 -43.51 20.99
C ASP A 612 24.48 -43.22 21.68
N LYS A 613 23.43 -43.88 21.22
CA LYS A 613 22.05 -43.65 21.66
C LYS A 613 21.86 -43.82 23.17
N GLN A 614 22.57 -44.81 23.78
CA GLN A 614 22.49 -45.04 25.24
C GLN A 614 23.15 -43.89 26.01
N PHE A 615 24.31 -43.43 25.53
CA PHE A 615 25.02 -42.31 26.12
C PHE A 615 24.24 -40.99 25.94
N ALA A 616 23.64 -40.75 24.76
CA ALA A 616 22.77 -39.62 24.52
C ALA A 616 21.60 -39.58 25.50
N THR A 617 20.93 -40.74 25.69
CA THR A 617 19.81 -40.87 26.65
C THR A 617 20.28 -40.58 28.10
N THR A 618 21.46 -41.05 28.47
CA THR A 618 22.03 -40.78 29.82
C THR A 618 22.30 -39.28 30.02
N CYS A 619 22.84 -38.61 28.99
CA CYS A 619 23.06 -37.16 29.03
C CYS A 619 21.77 -36.38 29.17
N LEU A 620 20.75 -36.76 28.40
CA LEU A 620 19.44 -36.09 28.42
C LEU A 620 18.70 -36.31 29.78
N LEU A 621 18.70 -37.53 30.32
CA LEU A 621 18.12 -37.80 31.62
C LEU A 621 18.79 -37.00 32.74
N LYS A 622 20.13 -36.92 32.70
CA LYS A 622 20.86 -36.09 33.65
C LYS A 622 20.54 -34.59 33.52
N ALA A 623 20.43 -34.10 32.29
CA ALA A 623 20.05 -32.72 32.05
C ALA A 623 18.60 -32.43 32.51
N GLN A 624 17.70 -33.41 32.42
CA GLN A 624 16.34 -33.33 32.93
C GLN A 624 16.30 -33.32 34.48
N GLU A 625 17.11 -34.15 35.14
CA GLU A 625 17.28 -34.09 36.59
C GLU A 625 17.83 -32.75 37.07
N ASP A 626 18.85 -32.25 36.35
CA ASP A 626 19.41 -30.91 36.59
C ASP A 626 18.35 -29.81 36.43
N TYR A 627 17.40 -29.95 35.49
CA TYR A 627 16.30 -28.99 35.30
C TYR A 627 15.37 -28.92 36.52
N ILE A 628 15.02 -30.05 37.10
CA ILE A 628 14.17 -30.09 38.30
C ILE A 628 14.82 -29.32 39.46
N ASN A 629 16.13 -29.48 39.66
CA ASN A 629 16.89 -28.74 40.67
C ASN A 629 17.03 -27.23 40.31
N PHE A 630 17.21 -26.91 39.04
CA PHE A 630 17.28 -25.55 38.53
C PHE A 630 15.96 -24.80 38.68
N GLU A 631 14.80 -25.46 38.48
CA GLU A 631 13.48 -24.87 38.57
C GLU A 631 13.19 -24.28 39.95
N SER A 632 13.75 -24.86 41.01
CA SER A 632 13.50 -24.42 42.37
C SER A 632 14.33 -23.22 42.86
N SER A 633 15.40 -22.82 42.13
CA SER A 633 16.31 -21.75 42.57
C SER A 633 16.56 -20.68 41.53
N ILE A 634 17.45 -20.93 40.56
CA ILE A 634 17.93 -19.95 39.62
C ILE A 634 16.84 -19.56 38.59
N LEU A 635 15.99 -20.51 38.19
CA LEU A 635 14.89 -20.22 37.29
C LEU A 635 13.93 -19.18 37.88
N ASN A 636 13.69 -19.22 39.19
CA ASN A 636 12.83 -18.22 39.85
C ASN A 636 13.41 -16.81 39.76
N GLU A 637 14.72 -16.63 39.84
CA GLU A 637 15.39 -15.33 39.66
C GLU A 637 15.26 -14.87 38.22
N ILE A 638 15.49 -15.76 37.25
CA ILE A 638 15.33 -15.46 35.80
C ILE A 638 13.88 -15.04 35.51
N LEU A 639 12.90 -15.78 36.00
CA LEU A 639 11.49 -15.49 35.79
C LEU A 639 11.06 -14.18 36.46
N ALA A 640 11.53 -13.89 37.68
CA ALA A 640 11.23 -12.62 38.35
C ALA A 640 11.80 -11.40 37.57
N LYS A 641 13.02 -11.55 37.06
CA LYS A 641 13.62 -10.52 36.20
C LYS A 641 12.81 -10.33 34.90
N ARG A 642 12.42 -11.43 34.25
CA ARG A 642 11.65 -11.37 33.01
C ARG A 642 10.24 -10.82 33.22
N GLU A 643 9.59 -11.17 34.35
CA GLU A 643 8.29 -10.60 34.76
C GLU A 643 8.37 -9.06 34.86
N GLN A 644 9.47 -8.56 35.46
CA GLN A 644 9.68 -7.13 35.59
C GLN A 644 9.94 -6.47 34.22
N GLU A 645 10.74 -7.09 33.35
CA GLU A 645 10.99 -6.61 31.97
C GLU A 645 9.70 -6.54 31.15
N VAL A 646 8.86 -7.60 31.17
CA VAL A 646 7.57 -7.62 30.49
C VAL A 646 6.64 -6.52 31.04
N LYS A 647 6.67 -6.31 32.36
CA LYS A 647 5.90 -5.23 32.98
C LYS A 647 6.36 -3.85 32.51
N GLU A 648 7.66 -3.63 32.43
CA GLU A 648 8.24 -2.38 31.94
C GLU A 648 7.92 -2.15 30.45
N GLU A 649 8.02 -3.17 29.61
CA GLU A 649 7.64 -3.13 28.19
C GLU A 649 6.15 -2.76 28.05
N PHE A 650 5.28 -3.36 28.87
CA PHE A 650 3.86 -3.07 28.86
C PHE A 650 3.54 -1.67 29.35
N LEU A 651 4.27 -1.15 30.34
CA LEU A 651 4.14 0.21 30.85
C LEU A 651 4.70 1.25 29.88
N ALA A 652 5.79 0.96 29.18
CA ALA A 652 6.37 1.85 28.17
C ALA A 652 5.39 2.15 27.05
N VAL A 653 4.67 1.15 26.56
CA VAL A 653 3.60 1.31 25.54
C VAL A 653 2.45 2.17 26.08
N ARG A 654 2.28 2.27 27.41
CA ARG A 654 1.14 2.93 28.07
C ARG A 654 1.41 4.25 28.71
N SER A 655 2.64 4.67 28.86
CA SER A 655 2.99 6.00 29.39
C SER A 655 2.29 7.13 28.62
N PHE A 656 1.77 6.81 27.45
CA PHE A 656 1.01 7.70 26.55
C PHE A 656 -0.50 7.79 26.87
N SER A 657 -1.06 6.90 27.73
CA SER A 657 -2.49 6.95 28.13
C SER A 657 -2.64 7.13 29.64
N ASN A 658 -2.90 8.37 30.04
CA ASN A 658 -3.03 8.80 31.45
C ASN A 658 -4.39 8.37 32.06
N ASN A 659 -4.70 7.06 32.07
CA ASN A 659 -6.05 6.57 32.42
C ASN A 659 -6.16 5.90 33.81
N GLY A 660 -5.20 6.10 34.69
CA GLY A 660 -5.27 5.61 36.11
C GLY A 660 -5.35 4.07 36.25
N TYR A 661 -4.90 3.32 35.23
CA TYR A 661 -4.82 1.87 35.29
C TYR A 661 -3.57 1.39 36.04
N VAL A 662 -3.75 0.38 36.88
CA VAL A 662 -2.66 -0.36 37.49
C VAL A 662 -2.62 -1.74 36.81
N ASP A 663 -1.50 -2.07 36.19
CA ASP A 663 -1.28 -3.36 35.59
C ASP A 663 -0.36 -4.22 36.46
N SER A 664 -0.72 -5.44 36.72
CA SER A 664 0.13 -6.44 37.31
C SER A 664 0.44 -7.54 36.31
N VAL A 665 1.68 -7.93 36.22
CA VAL A 665 2.15 -9.06 35.42
C VAL A 665 2.53 -10.16 36.36
N LYS A 666 2.12 -11.42 36.09
CA LYS A 666 2.46 -12.60 36.86
C LYS A 666 2.76 -13.77 35.95
N VAL A 667 3.85 -14.46 36.24
CA VAL A 667 4.17 -15.72 35.58
C VAL A 667 3.21 -16.78 35.98
N CYS A 668 2.61 -17.48 35.00
CA CYS A 668 1.75 -18.65 35.24
C CYS A 668 2.61 -19.91 35.37
N ARG A 669 2.31 -20.73 36.36
CA ARG A 669 2.95 -22.04 36.56
C ARG A 669 1.97 -23.17 36.23
N PRO A 670 2.44 -24.37 35.84
CA PRO A 670 3.87 -24.76 35.64
C PRO A 670 4.48 -24.14 34.41
N ILE A 671 5.83 -24.06 34.38
CA ILE A 671 6.61 -23.71 33.21
C ILE A 671 6.78 -24.96 32.34
N ASP A 672 6.51 -24.84 31.05
CA ASP A 672 6.60 -25.99 30.14
C ASP A 672 8.03 -26.09 29.56
N LEU A 673 8.70 -27.21 29.76
CA LEU A 673 9.93 -27.55 29.06
C LEU A 673 9.58 -28.13 27.68
N ILE A 674 9.72 -27.32 26.61
CA ILE A 674 9.35 -27.73 25.25
C ILE A 674 10.48 -28.33 24.44
N GLY A 675 11.75 -28.06 24.83
CA GLY A 675 12.92 -28.63 24.18
C GLY A 675 14.10 -28.71 25.11
N LEU A 676 14.95 -29.75 24.92
CA LEU A 676 16.14 -30.03 25.72
C LEU A 676 17.27 -30.49 24.84
N TYR A 677 18.39 -29.71 24.78
CA TYR A 677 19.54 -30.04 23.95
C TYR A 677 20.82 -30.08 24.82
N VAL A 678 21.65 -31.08 24.58
CA VAL A 678 22.93 -31.25 25.28
C VAL A 678 24.05 -31.19 24.24
N LEU A 679 24.97 -30.25 24.41
CA LEU A 679 26.17 -30.10 23.62
C LEU A 679 27.40 -30.50 24.43
N LEU A 680 28.11 -31.45 23.92
CA LEU A 680 29.41 -31.92 24.50
C LEU A 680 30.53 -31.27 23.73
N PRO A 681 31.60 -30.78 24.38
CA PRO A 681 32.78 -30.32 23.69
C PRO A 681 33.46 -31.47 22.94
N ASP A 682 34.08 -31.16 21.80
CA ASP A 682 34.95 -32.08 21.12
C ASP A 682 36.23 -32.16 21.98
N GLU A 683 36.47 -33.30 22.65
CA GLU A 683 37.69 -33.54 23.38
C GLU A 683 38.71 -34.07 22.33
N ASP A 684 39.75 -33.27 22.03
CA ASP A 684 40.94 -33.69 21.26
C ASP A 684 41.69 -34.90 21.92
#